data_daf70e338ac6bd4cf023ad28e935d024
#
_entry.id   daf70e338ac6bd4cf023ad28e935d024
#
_cell.length_a   1.000
_cell.length_b   1.000
_cell.length_c   1.000
_cell.angle_alpha   90.00
_cell.angle_beta   90.00
_cell.angle_gamma   90.00
#
_symmetry.space_group_name_H-M   'P 1'
#
loop_
_entity.id
_entity.type
_entity.pdbx_description
1 polymer ?
#
loop_
_entity_poly.entity_id
_entity_poly.type
_entity_poly.pdbx_seq_one_letter_code
_entity_poly.pdbx_strand_id
1 'polypeptide(L)'
;MGSLLQDIRFALRTLRKNPGFTTIAVLTLALGIGANSAIFSVVNAVLVRPLPYPQPQQLMLLRETSLQGESSVSYPNFLDWKAGSRLFESMAASRSDSFNLTGSGEPERMPGRMVSAGWLETLGIRPALGRPVSPQEDKKGASPVVMISHALWQRRFAGDPNILGKSIWLNGLSHTVIAVLPENFQHYSFSPVDVYVPIGAELRVRERDNHPGISVLARLRRGATLQQARAEMATVAAAIEKQYPELNRGRGVKITPLRQNVLGDVQPALVVLLGAVGMVLLIACANLSNLLLARGAARQKEITIRQALGAGRGRLVRQLLTESLLLSLAGGMMGLALAAWLVEAVRAFPPANIPRVEQTRVDAAVIGFTLLLAVLTGLIFGLAPALRASALNLVASLKGASGRASGTLRHQRLRRGLMVSEFALTLALLVSAALLLESFAHMSGVNPGYDPHRLLSMVISLPEANYQGRKPLDFYEQLRRRAARLPQVQAVAYTNDLPFYSDDEETFLAEGMAVPKAGEFPLAVEYVVSPGYFQTMRIPLVAGRVFSESDAEGKSLYVVIDENLARRFFAGDALGKHIRFPGDDSPPPMQIIGVVGHVTHYSLDGEEVTPYQMYFAYPQIPEPFLYRAGSMMGLLVRTSGDPNALAPAVRAQVQGLDPNLPVYSVQSMEDRMAESIAPQRFSTLLIASFAALALLLAAAGLFGVISYSVSQRTQEIGIRMTLGAEQRSVLRLVVGEGLKLALAGMGVGLAASLALTRFLASQLHGVGPTDPATFAGVALLLTAVAVLACWLPARRATRVDPLVALRYE
;
A
#
# COMPACT_ATOMS: atom_id res chain seq x y z
N MET A 1 -31.65 -2.88 -40.46
CA MET A 1 -31.51 -1.79 -39.50
C MET A 1 -32.83 -1.46 -38.78
N GLY A 2 -34.01 -1.49 -39.43
CA GLY A 2 -35.30 -1.15 -38.77
C GLY A 2 -35.69 -2.00 -37.56
N SER A 3 -35.35 -3.27 -37.52
CA SER A 3 -35.71 -4.17 -36.42
C SER A 3 -34.93 -3.93 -35.10
N LEU A 4 -33.67 -3.51 -35.16
CA LEU A 4 -32.85 -3.22 -33.99
C LEU A 4 -33.26 -1.91 -33.29
N LEU A 5 -33.59 -0.89 -34.09
CA LEU A 5 -34.15 0.37 -33.58
C LEU A 5 -35.50 0.15 -32.90
N GLN A 6 -36.32 -0.76 -33.39
CA GLN A 6 -37.59 -1.14 -32.75
C GLN A 6 -37.33 -1.83 -31.40
N ASP A 7 -36.36 -2.74 -31.35
CA ASP A 7 -35.99 -3.44 -30.11
C ASP A 7 -35.48 -2.45 -29.05
N ILE A 8 -34.65 -1.47 -29.45
CA ILE A 8 -34.14 -0.42 -28.53
C ILE A 8 -35.30 0.45 -28.00
N ARG A 9 -36.19 0.93 -28.88
CA ARG A 9 -37.36 1.73 -28.47
C ARG A 9 -38.27 0.96 -27.53
N PHE A 10 -38.47 -0.33 -27.80
CA PHE A 10 -39.27 -1.19 -26.94
C PHE A 10 -38.61 -1.37 -25.57
N ALA A 11 -37.35 -1.66 -25.54
CA ALA A 11 -36.59 -1.82 -24.30
C ALA A 11 -36.66 -0.55 -23.45
N LEU A 12 -36.42 0.63 -24.03
CA LEU A 12 -36.49 1.90 -23.32
C LEU A 12 -37.89 2.17 -22.74
N ARG A 13 -38.97 1.89 -23.49
CA ARG A 13 -40.35 2.00 -22.98
C ARG A 13 -40.60 1.05 -21.82
N THR A 14 -40.10 -0.16 -21.92
CA THR A 14 -40.27 -1.20 -20.91
C THR A 14 -39.53 -0.87 -19.62
N LEU A 15 -38.32 -0.32 -19.71
CA LEU A 15 -37.51 0.13 -18.57
C LEU A 15 -38.16 1.34 -17.87
N ARG A 16 -38.69 2.32 -18.65
CA ARG A 16 -39.42 3.47 -18.10
C ARG A 16 -40.73 3.08 -17.38
N LYS A 17 -41.44 2.05 -17.83
CA LYS A 17 -42.65 1.56 -17.17
C LYS A 17 -42.39 0.85 -15.83
N ASN A 18 -41.16 0.45 -15.55
CA ASN A 18 -40.77 -0.24 -14.32
C ASN A 18 -39.60 0.47 -13.64
N PRO A 19 -39.80 1.68 -13.10
CA PRO A 19 -38.69 2.51 -12.60
C PRO A 19 -37.96 1.85 -11.42
N GLY A 20 -38.66 1.24 -10.47
CA GLY A 20 -38.03 0.59 -9.30
C GLY A 20 -37.08 -0.54 -9.67
N PHE A 21 -37.47 -1.42 -10.60
CA PHE A 21 -36.61 -2.46 -11.13
C PHE A 21 -35.36 -1.87 -11.84
N THR A 22 -35.59 -0.89 -12.70
CA THR A 22 -34.55 -0.27 -13.50
C THR A 22 -33.52 0.43 -12.61
N THR A 23 -33.98 1.18 -11.61
CA THR A 23 -33.08 1.86 -10.65
C THR A 23 -32.26 0.87 -9.87
N ILE A 24 -32.86 -0.19 -9.29
CA ILE A 24 -32.11 -1.21 -8.54
C ILE A 24 -31.09 -1.89 -9.44
N ALA A 25 -31.47 -2.30 -10.66
CA ALA A 25 -30.56 -2.97 -11.58
C ALA A 25 -29.39 -2.06 -12.01
N VAL A 26 -29.68 -0.80 -12.34
CA VAL A 26 -28.66 0.19 -12.75
C VAL A 26 -27.73 0.52 -11.58
N LEU A 27 -28.25 0.74 -10.36
CA LEU A 27 -27.43 1.01 -9.18
C LEU A 27 -26.53 -0.18 -8.82
N THR A 28 -27.07 -1.40 -8.85
CA THR A 28 -26.28 -2.63 -8.59
C THR A 28 -25.12 -2.76 -9.58
N LEU A 29 -25.39 -2.53 -10.88
CA LEU A 29 -24.36 -2.56 -11.92
C LEU A 29 -23.40 -1.39 -11.81
N ALA A 30 -23.86 -0.20 -11.49
CA ALA A 30 -23.03 0.99 -11.32
C ALA A 30 -22.02 0.81 -10.19
N LEU A 31 -22.44 0.23 -9.06
CA LEU A 31 -21.55 -0.09 -7.94
C LEU A 31 -20.53 -1.16 -8.34
N GLY A 32 -20.95 -2.26 -8.96
CA GLY A 32 -20.05 -3.34 -9.37
C GLY A 32 -19.07 -2.91 -10.46
N ILE A 33 -19.54 -2.28 -11.53
CA ILE A 33 -18.70 -1.82 -12.65
C ILE A 33 -17.84 -0.63 -12.21
N GLY A 34 -18.40 0.31 -11.44
CA GLY A 34 -17.70 1.52 -10.98
C GLY A 34 -16.52 1.19 -10.06
N ALA A 35 -16.70 0.30 -9.07
CA ALA A 35 -15.63 -0.15 -8.21
C ALA A 35 -14.51 -0.83 -9.02
N ASN A 36 -14.85 -1.71 -9.96
CA ASN A 36 -13.88 -2.35 -10.85
C ASN A 36 -13.13 -1.33 -11.73
N SER A 37 -13.83 -0.34 -12.28
CA SER A 37 -13.22 0.70 -13.12
C SER A 37 -12.29 1.61 -12.31
N ALA A 38 -12.64 1.94 -11.06
CA ALA A 38 -11.80 2.72 -10.17
C ALA A 38 -10.50 1.98 -9.81
N ILE A 39 -10.60 0.71 -9.38
CA ILE A 39 -9.42 -0.11 -9.07
C ILE A 39 -8.60 -0.38 -10.34
N PHE A 40 -9.24 -0.66 -11.48
CA PHE A 40 -8.53 -0.79 -12.75
C PHE A 40 -7.79 0.49 -13.14
N SER A 41 -8.32 1.67 -12.83
CA SER A 41 -7.64 2.94 -13.07
C SER A 41 -6.30 3.03 -12.30
N VAL A 42 -6.29 2.59 -11.03
CA VAL A 42 -5.06 2.49 -10.22
C VAL A 42 -4.12 1.43 -10.79
N VAL A 43 -4.63 0.22 -11.06
CA VAL A 43 -3.86 -0.88 -11.65
C VAL A 43 -3.25 -0.48 -13.01
N ASN A 44 -4.01 0.23 -13.84
CA ASN A 44 -3.54 0.74 -15.13
C ASN A 44 -2.40 1.75 -14.96
N ALA A 45 -2.55 2.70 -14.04
CA ALA A 45 -1.51 3.71 -13.77
C ALA A 45 -0.23 3.08 -13.21
N VAL A 46 -0.36 2.12 -12.29
CA VAL A 46 0.76 1.51 -11.55
C VAL A 46 1.36 0.34 -12.32
N LEU A 47 0.55 -0.67 -12.70
CA LEU A 47 1.05 -1.95 -13.23
C LEU A 47 1.05 -2.03 -14.75
N VAL A 48 0.09 -1.42 -15.47
CA VAL A 48 -0.05 -1.63 -16.91
C VAL A 48 0.78 -0.64 -17.71
N ARG A 49 0.70 0.64 -17.37
CA ARG A 49 1.46 1.67 -18.09
C ARG A 49 2.96 1.45 -17.94
N PRO A 50 3.73 1.50 -19.03
CA PRO A 50 5.19 1.41 -18.95
C PRO A 50 5.77 2.56 -18.11
N LEU A 51 6.98 2.35 -17.58
CA LEU A 51 7.73 3.44 -16.94
C LEU A 51 7.98 4.57 -17.95
N PRO A 52 8.00 5.85 -17.51
CA PRO A 52 8.08 7.01 -18.41
C PRO A 52 9.49 7.26 -18.94
N TYR A 53 10.20 6.18 -19.32
CA TYR A 53 11.56 6.24 -19.85
C TYR A 53 11.64 5.58 -21.23
N PRO A 54 12.53 6.02 -22.10
CA PRO A 54 12.82 5.33 -23.36
C PRO A 54 13.27 3.89 -23.10
N GLN A 55 12.62 2.93 -23.78
CA GLN A 55 12.95 1.50 -23.70
C GLN A 55 13.10 0.98 -22.26
N PRO A 56 12.08 1.13 -21.40
CA PRO A 56 12.18 0.87 -19.97
C PRO A 56 12.51 -0.59 -19.62
N GLN A 57 12.27 -1.53 -20.55
CA GLN A 57 12.63 -2.95 -20.39
C GLN A 57 14.14 -3.19 -20.38
N GLN A 58 14.96 -2.24 -20.82
CA GLN A 58 16.43 -2.33 -20.78
C GLN A 58 17.00 -1.78 -19.47
N LEU A 59 16.19 -1.09 -18.66
CA LEU A 59 16.65 -0.52 -17.41
C LEU A 59 16.67 -1.57 -16.30
N MET A 60 17.85 -1.70 -15.67
CA MET A 60 18.14 -2.63 -14.60
C MET A 60 18.62 -1.86 -13.37
N LEU A 61 18.24 -2.32 -12.19
CA LEU A 61 18.79 -1.88 -10.92
C LEU A 61 19.73 -2.97 -10.40
N LEU A 62 20.95 -2.55 -10.05
CA LEU A 62 21.99 -3.43 -9.51
C LEU A 62 22.21 -3.06 -8.04
N ARG A 63 22.25 -4.06 -7.18
CA ARG A 63 22.62 -3.96 -5.76
C ARG A 63 23.70 -4.97 -5.44
N GLU A 64 24.44 -4.72 -4.38
CA GLU A 64 25.33 -5.74 -3.82
C GLU A 64 24.52 -6.81 -3.10
N THR A 65 25.04 -8.01 -3.05
CA THR A 65 24.59 -9.06 -2.15
C THR A 65 25.75 -9.47 -1.23
N SER A 66 25.43 -9.73 0.02
CA SER A 66 26.35 -10.26 1.03
C SER A 66 25.78 -11.56 1.60
N LEU A 67 26.49 -12.18 2.55
CA LEU A 67 26.01 -13.36 3.28
C LEU A 67 24.74 -13.06 4.12
N GLN A 68 24.52 -11.79 4.46
CA GLN A 68 23.36 -11.32 5.22
C GLN A 68 22.16 -10.90 4.35
N GLY A 69 22.33 -10.85 3.03
CA GLY A 69 21.27 -10.47 2.09
C GLY A 69 21.68 -9.38 1.10
N GLU A 70 20.71 -8.56 0.69
CA GLU A 70 20.97 -7.41 -0.18
C GLU A 70 21.55 -6.25 0.62
N SER A 71 22.52 -5.56 0.03
CA SER A 71 23.10 -4.33 0.57
C SER A 71 23.20 -3.24 -0.48
N SER A 72 23.44 -2.01 -0.05
CA SER A 72 23.81 -0.92 -0.95
C SER A 72 25.19 -1.16 -1.56
N VAL A 73 25.48 -0.45 -2.64
CA VAL A 73 26.75 -0.61 -3.39
C VAL A 73 27.79 0.36 -2.86
N SER A 74 29.03 -0.10 -2.66
CA SER A 74 30.13 0.84 -2.43
C SER A 74 30.49 1.56 -3.74
N TYR A 75 30.86 2.84 -3.66
CA TYR A 75 31.21 3.61 -4.86
C TYR A 75 32.40 3.04 -5.65
N PRO A 76 33.47 2.53 -5.02
CA PRO A 76 34.52 1.83 -5.73
C PRO A 76 34.06 0.57 -6.47
N ASN A 77 33.17 -0.24 -5.85
CA ASN A 77 32.60 -1.41 -6.51
C ASN A 77 31.76 -1.02 -7.73
N PHE A 78 30.95 0.07 -7.64
CA PHE A 78 30.27 0.62 -8.81
C PHE A 78 31.23 0.99 -9.93
N LEU A 79 32.34 1.64 -9.64
CA LEU A 79 33.36 1.99 -10.66
C LEU A 79 33.94 0.75 -11.31
N ASP A 80 34.27 -0.28 -10.54
CA ASP A 80 34.78 -1.56 -11.03
C ASP A 80 33.74 -2.30 -11.89
N TRP A 81 32.49 -2.30 -11.49
CA TRP A 81 31.38 -2.85 -12.30
C TRP A 81 31.25 -2.14 -13.63
N LYS A 82 31.29 -0.81 -13.61
CA LYS A 82 31.20 0.01 -14.83
C LYS A 82 32.37 -0.23 -15.78
N ALA A 83 33.59 -0.43 -15.26
CA ALA A 83 34.78 -0.71 -16.04
C ALA A 83 34.82 -2.17 -16.56
N GLY A 84 34.33 -3.12 -15.75
CA GLY A 84 34.39 -4.56 -16.04
C GLY A 84 33.27 -5.09 -16.93
N SER A 85 32.14 -4.38 -17.07
CA SER A 85 31.00 -4.86 -17.83
C SER A 85 31.02 -4.39 -19.30
N ARG A 86 30.61 -5.30 -20.21
CA ARG A 86 30.45 -5.07 -21.66
C ARG A 86 29.00 -5.17 -22.13
N LEU A 87 28.14 -5.82 -21.37
CA LEU A 87 26.73 -6.03 -21.72
C LEU A 87 25.83 -4.86 -21.38
N PHE A 88 26.30 -3.91 -20.58
CA PHE A 88 25.58 -2.68 -20.34
C PHE A 88 26.08 -1.56 -21.27
N GLU A 89 25.14 -0.77 -21.81
CA GLU A 89 25.42 0.41 -22.60
C GLU A 89 25.93 1.57 -21.70
N SER A 90 25.32 1.68 -20.53
CA SER A 90 25.66 2.68 -19.51
C SER A 90 25.32 2.19 -18.11
N MET A 91 26.09 2.65 -17.12
CA MET A 91 25.83 2.47 -15.69
C MET A 91 26.03 3.79 -14.98
N ALA A 92 25.17 4.06 -14.01
CA ALA A 92 25.24 5.25 -13.16
C ALA A 92 24.81 4.92 -11.73
N ALA A 93 25.53 5.49 -10.76
CA ALA A 93 25.23 5.39 -9.34
C ALA A 93 24.26 6.49 -8.93
N SER A 94 23.37 6.19 -7.98
CA SER A 94 22.59 7.19 -7.28
C SER A 94 22.32 6.78 -5.84
N ARG A 95 22.22 7.78 -4.94
CA ARG A 95 21.71 7.58 -3.58
C ARG A 95 20.72 8.68 -3.22
N SER A 96 19.82 8.35 -2.30
CA SER A 96 18.90 9.32 -1.72
C SER A 96 19.64 10.25 -0.79
N ASP A 97 19.31 11.53 -0.82
CA ASP A 97 19.84 12.53 0.11
C ASP A 97 18.81 13.66 0.27
N SER A 98 19.08 14.60 1.14
CA SER A 98 18.27 15.79 1.29
C SER A 98 19.17 17.00 1.58
N PHE A 99 18.77 18.16 1.08
CA PHE A 99 19.59 19.37 1.10
C PHE A 99 18.85 20.55 1.74
N ASN A 100 19.53 21.32 2.57
CA ASN A 100 19.00 22.56 3.11
C ASN A 100 19.22 23.67 2.09
N LEU A 101 18.16 24.15 1.43
CA LEU A 101 18.19 25.33 0.58
C LEU A 101 18.12 26.58 1.46
N THR A 102 19.08 27.48 1.27
CA THR A 102 19.16 28.76 1.98
C THR A 102 19.44 29.92 1.02
N GLY A 103 19.39 31.15 1.52
CA GLY A 103 19.75 32.35 0.72
C GLY A 103 18.68 32.84 -0.26
N SER A 104 17.55 32.16 -0.38
CA SER A 104 16.43 32.57 -1.25
C SER A 104 15.07 32.36 -0.56
N GLY A 105 14.77 33.21 0.47
CA GLY A 105 13.56 33.09 1.31
C GLY A 105 13.77 32.19 2.54
N GLU A 106 12.70 31.62 3.09
CA GLU A 106 12.80 30.74 4.27
C GLU A 106 13.62 29.49 3.97
N PRO A 107 14.48 29.04 4.91
CA PRO A 107 15.22 27.79 4.78
C PRO A 107 14.28 26.61 4.58
N GLU A 108 14.58 25.77 3.60
CA GLU A 108 13.73 24.63 3.24
C GLU A 108 14.59 23.36 3.12
N ARG A 109 14.13 22.26 3.73
CA ARG A 109 14.71 20.93 3.51
C ARG A 109 14.11 20.31 2.27
N MET A 110 14.93 20.11 1.26
CA MET A 110 14.51 19.60 -0.04
C MET A 110 14.95 18.15 -0.23
N PRO A 111 14.05 17.26 -0.70
CA PRO A 111 14.45 15.94 -1.12
C PRO A 111 15.36 16.05 -2.34
N GLY A 112 16.46 15.34 -2.31
CA GLY A 112 17.45 15.36 -3.37
C GLY A 112 18.05 14.00 -3.64
N ARG A 113 18.91 13.98 -4.63
CA ARG A 113 19.70 12.79 -4.98
C ARG A 113 21.13 13.17 -5.32
N MET A 114 22.03 12.33 -4.85
CA MET A 114 23.39 12.35 -5.38
C MET A 114 23.46 11.37 -6.55
N VAL A 115 23.97 11.82 -7.69
CA VAL A 115 24.00 11.05 -8.94
C VAL A 115 25.38 11.08 -9.59
N SER A 116 25.84 9.98 -10.17
CA SER A 116 27.09 9.98 -10.94
C SER A 116 26.89 10.56 -12.33
N ALA A 117 27.98 10.99 -12.95
CA ALA A 117 27.98 11.39 -14.36
C ALA A 117 27.41 10.23 -15.22
N GLY A 118 26.58 10.59 -16.22
CA GLY A 118 25.89 9.63 -17.09
C GLY A 118 24.54 9.14 -16.57
N TRP A 119 24.06 9.66 -15.44
CA TRP A 119 22.80 9.21 -14.85
C TRP A 119 21.57 9.54 -15.73
N LEU A 120 21.47 10.76 -16.25
CA LEU A 120 20.39 11.14 -17.16
C LEU A 120 20.46 10.37 -18.49
N GLU A 121 21.67 10.16 -19.01
CA GLU A 121 21.90 9.37 -20.24
C GLU A 121 21.47 7.91 -20.03
N THR A 122 21.73 7.33 -18.86
CA THR A 122 21.29 5.96 -18.54
C THR A 122 19.77 5.87 -18.51
N LEU A 123 19.07 6.89 -18.02
CA LEU A 123 17.61 7.00 -18.10
C LEU A 123 17.09 7.31 -19.52
N GLY A 124 17.97 7.84 -20.40
CA GLY A 124 17.57 8.32 -21.73
C GLY A 124 16.84 9.66 -21.69
N ILE A 125 17.12 10.50 -20.69
CA ILE A 125 16.47 11.79 -20.47
C ILE A 125 17.41 12.92 -20.84
N ARG A 126 16.88 13.94 -21.48
CA ARG A 126 17.56 15.23 -21.72
C ARG A 126 17.00 16.29 -20.82
N PRO A 127 17.82 17.17 -20.24
CA PRO A 127 17.33 18.34 -19.51
C PRO A 127 16.44 19.23 -20.39
N ALA A 128 15.48 19.93 -19.78
CA ALA A 128 14.68 20.95 -20.48
C ALA A 128 15.53 22.21 -20.76
N LEU A 129 16.39 22.58 -19.80
CA LEU A 129 17.37 23.67 -19.95
C LEU A 129 18.73 23.18 -19.48
N GLY A 130 19.79 23.63 -20.11
CA GLY A 130 21.15 23.33 -19.71
C GLY A 130 21.68 21.96 -20.15
N ARG A 131 22.51 21.34 -19.32
CA ARG A 131 23.24 20.10 -19.62
C ARG A 131 23.33 19.16 -18.42
N PRO A 132 23.55 17.83 -18.64
CA PRO A 132 23.78 16.89 -17.54
C PRO A 132 25.12 17.14 -16.83
N VAL A 133 25.29 16.47 -15.69
CA VAL A 133 26.57 16.42 -14.94
C VAL A 133 27.65 15.77 -15.80
N SER A 134 28.79 16.46 -15.95
CA SER A 134 29.94 15.95 -16.68
C SER A 134 30.82 15.05 -15.80
N PRO A 135 31.66 14.15 -16.41
CA PRO A 135 32.63 13.35 -15.67
C PRO A 135 33.67 14.16 -14.88
N GLN A 136 33.94 15.41 -15.28
CA GLN A 136 34.85 16.31 -14.57
C GLN A 136 34.22 16.87 -13.30
N GLU A 137 32.92 17.12 -13.30
CA GLU A 137 32.16 17.60 -12.15
C GLU A 137 31.85 16.51 -11.14
N ASP A 138 31.93 15.24 -11.54
CA ASP A 138 31.74 14.07 -10.69
C ASP A 138 33.07 13.56 -10.10
N LYS A 139 33.96 14.48 -9.71
CA LYS A 139 35.28 14.16 -9.11
C LYS A 139 35.51 14.95 -7.84
N LYS A 140 36.39 14.42 -7.00
CA LYS A 140 36.87 15.11 -5.78
C LYS A 140 37.45 16.50 -6.14
N GLY A 141 36.99 17.53 -5.42
CA GLY A 141 37.45 18.89 -5.57
C GLY A 141 36.89 19.64 -6.79
N ALA A 142 35.93 19.05 -7.50
CA ALA A 142 35.22 19.75 -8.57
C ALA A 142 34.34 20.89 -7.98
N SER A 143 34.11 21.91 -8.80
CA SER A 143 33.20 23.00 -8.42
C SER A 143 31.79 22.45 -8.21
N PRO A 144 31.09 22.77 -7.12
CA PRO A 144 29.77 22.27 -6.85
C PRO A 144 28.76 22.72 -7.91
N VAL A 145 28.07 21.77 -8.50
CA VAL A 145 26.99 21.99 -9.48
C VAL A 145 25.72 21.27 -9.07
N VAL A 146 24.57 21.73 -9.58
CA VAL A 146 23.27 21.15 -9.28
C VAL A 146 22.36 21.18 -10.50
N MET A 147 21.61 20.10 -10.69
CA MET A 147 20.44 20.07 -11.57
C MET A 147 19.19 20.17 -10.68
N ILE A 148 18.20 20.96 -11.10
CA ILE A 148 16.98 21.19 -10.33
C ILE A 148 15.75 20.62 -11.06
N SER A 149 14.71 20.23 -10.31
CA SER A 149 13.44 19.80 -10.86
C SER A 149 12.69 21.00 -11.48
N HIS A 150 11.82 20.72 -12.46
CA HIS A 150 10.91 21.74 -12.99
C HIS A 150 10.01 22.34 -11.91
N ALA A 151 9.54 21.50 -10.98
CA ALA A 151 8.70 21.94 -9.88
C ALA A 151 9.41 22.94 -8.96
N LEU A 152 10.67 22.68 -8.57
CA LEU A 152 11.47 23.60 -7.78
C LEU A 152 11.75 24.90 -8.54
N TRP A 153 12.07 24.79 -9.85
CA TRP A 153 12.30 25.96 -10.71
C TRP A 153 11.08 26.89 -10.75
N GLN A 154 9.88 26.34 -10.89
CA GLN A 154 8.64 27.14 -10.87
C GLN A 154 8.33 27.68 -9.47
N ARG A 155 8.35 26.81 -8.45
CA ARG A 155 7.92 27.15 -7.08
C ARG A 155 8.83 28.19 -6.42
N ARG A 156 10.15 28.06 -6.57
CA ARG A 156 11.12 28.84 -5.81
C ARG A 156 11.79 29.93 -6.63
N PHE A 157 11.90 29.73 -7.95
CA PHE A 157 12.60 30.63 -8.84
C PHE A 157 11.68 31.27 -9.91
N ALA A 158 10.36 31.14 -9.74
CA ALA A 158 9.33 31.72 -10.61
C ALA A 158 9.52 31.45 -12.12
N GLY A 159 10.12 30.29 -12.46
CA GLY A 159 10.38 29.94 -13.85
C GLY A 159 11.39 30.83 -14.57
N ASP A 160 12.34 31.44 -13.84
CA ASP A 160 13.34 32.36 -14.40
C ASP A 160 14.13 31.69 -15.54
N PRO A 161 14.03 32.19 -16.80
CA PRO A 161 14.72 31.61 -17.95
C PRO A 161 16.25 31.75 -17.85
N ASN A 162 16.75 32.64 -17.02
CA ASN A 162 18.19 32.91 -16.80
C ASN A 162 18.72 32.20 -15.54
N ILE A 163 18.07 31.12 -15.10
CA ILE A 163 18.49 30.36 -13.90
C ILE A 163 19.82 29.62 -14.07
N LEU A 164 20.19 29.26 -15.32
CA LEU A 164 21.45 28.58 -15.60
C LEU A 164 22.65 29.49 -15.28
N GLY A 165 23.65 28.94 -14.60
CA GLY A 165 24.83 29.68 -14.12
C GLY A 165 24.62 30.46 -12.83
N LYS A 166 23.38 30.58 -12.31
CA LYS A 166 23.15 31.19 -11.00
C LYS A 166 23.55 30.24 -9.89
N SER A 167 23.96 30.81 -8.76
CA SER A 167 24.32 30.07 -7.55
C SER A 167 23.13 29.94 -6.63
N ILE A 168 22.94 28.74 -6.09
CA ILE A 168 22.03 28.44 -4.97
C ILE A 168 22.81 27.80 -3.82
N TRP A 169 22.37 28.07 -2.60
CA TRP A 169 23.05 27.57 -1.41
C TRP A 169 22.41 26.27 -0.93
N LEU A 170 23.13 25.16 -1.01
CA LEU A 170 22.71 23.85 -0.54
C LEU A 170 23.67 23.37 0.55
N ASN A 171 23.15 23.04 1.73
CA ASN A 171 23.96 22.62 2.90
C ASN A 171 25.12 23.58 3.22
N GLY A 172 24.90 24.91 3.06
CA GLY A 172 25.91 25.92 3.31
C GLY A 172 26.98 26.08 2.22
N LEU A 173 26.90 25.33 1.11
CA LEU A 173 27.80 25.42 -0.04
C LEU A 173 27.08 26.03 -1.25
N SER A 174 27.78 26.89 -1.97
CA SER A 174 27.29 27.51 -3.21
C SER A 174 27.38 26.52 -4.37
N HIS A 175 26.25 26.16 -4.97
CA HIS A 175 26.14 25.27 -6.12
C HIS A 175 25.68 26.06 -7.35
N THR A 176 26.34 25.88 -8.49
CA THR A 176 25.94 26.47 -9.77
C THR A 176 24.84 25.62 -10.41
N VAL A 177 23.71 26.23 -10.77
CA VAL A 177 22.62 25.56 -11.49
C VAL A 177 23.06 25.30 -12.92
N ILE A 178 23.17 24.02 -13.32
CA ILE A 178 23.60 23.59 -14.65
C ILE A 178 22.48 23.06 -15.53
N ALA A 179 21.35 22.67 -14.92
CA ALA A 179 20.20 22.17 -15.67
C ALA A 179 18.88 22.34 -14.92
N VAL A 180 17.80 22.43 -15.70
CA VAL A 180 16.42 22.22 -15.25
C VAL A 180 15.90 20.95 -15.92
N LEU A 181 15.37 20.03 -15.14
CA LEU A 181 14.79 18.77 -15.64
C LEU A 181 13.43 19.02 -16.30
N PRO A 182 12.97 18.14 -17.22
CA PRO A 182 11.68 18.29 -17.87
C PRO A 182 10.50 18.27 -16.89
N GLU A 183 9.42 18.98 -17.20
CA GLU A 183 8.19 19.02 -16.40
C GLU A 183 7.63 17.63 -16.08
N ASN A 184 7.65 16.74 -17.06
CA ASN A 184 7.14 15.37 -16.91
C ASN A 184 8.17 14.37 -16.37
N PHE A 185 9.36 14.85 -15.99
CA PHE A 185 10.36 13.97 -15.41
C PHE A 185 9.97 13.57 -14.00
N GLN A 186 9.95 12.26 -13.77
CA GLN A 186 9.80 11.67 -12.44
C GLN A 186 10.94 10.72 -12.18
N HIS A 187 11.51 10.80 -11.00
CA HIS A 187 12.50 9.82 -10.54
C HIS A 187 11.85 8.43 -10.46
N TYR A 188 12.61 7.38 -10.72
CA TYR A 188 12.08 6.00 -10.73
C TYR A 188 11.56 5.50 -9.37
N SER A 189 11.90 6.14 -8.26
CA SER A 189 11.28 5.87 -6.95
C SER A 189 9.87 6.46 -6.84
N PHE A 190 9.47 7.33 -7.79
CA PHE A 190 8.23 8.10 -7.78
C PHE A 190 8.02 8.98 -6.54
N SER A 191 9.06 9.13 -5.71
CA SER A 191 9.10 10.14 -4.66
C SER A 191 9.50 11.49 -5.24
N PRO A 192 9.01 12.62 -4.71
CA PRO A 192 9.48 13.94 -5.11
C PRO A 192 11.00 14.06 -4.94
N VAL A 193 11.67 14.63 -5.92
CA VAL A 193 13.11 14.94 -5.87
C VAL A 193 13.31 16.32 -6.51
N ASP A 194 13.80 17.25 -5.74
CA ASP A 194 13.95 18.65 -6.15
C ASP A 194 15.35 18.97 -6.69
N VAL A 195 16.39 18.35 -6.15
CA VAL A 195 17.78 18.64 -6.51
C VAL A 195 18.59 17.38 -6.79
N TYR A 196 19.53 17.48 -7.72
CA TYR A 196 20.44 16.40 -8.11
C TYR A 196 21.86 16.95 -8.13
N VAL A 197 22.74 16.40 -7.29
CA VAL A 197 24.15 16.82 -7.18
C VAL A 197 25.10 15.67 -7.53
N PRO A 198 26.34 15.94 -7.96
CA PRO A 198 27.32 14.90 -8.26
C PRO A 198 27.73 14.09 -7.01
N ILE A 199 27.73 12.76 -7.11
CA ILE A 199 28.08 11.85 -6.01
C ILE A 199 29.59 11.70 -5.83
N GLY A 200 30.36 11.73 -6.92
CA GLY A 200 31.79 11.52 -6.87
C GLY A 200 32.59 12.71 -6.29
N ALA A 201 31.94 13.85 -6.06
CA ALA A 201 32.52 14.99 -5.38
C ALA A 201 32.63 14.77 -3.85
N GLU A 202 31.82 13.87 -3.28
CA GLU A 202 31.82 13.57 -1.86
C GLU A 202 32.98 12.63 -1.46
N LEU A 203 33.73 13.03 -0.44
CA LEU A 203 34.93 12.31 0.01
C LEU A 203 34.64 10.96 0.68
N ARG A 204 33.56 10.90 1.46
CA ARG A 204 33.18 9.73 2.27
C ARG A 204 32.70 8.53 1.44
N VAL A 205 32.23 8.78 0.22
CA VAL A 205 31.71 7.75 -0.68
C VAL A 205 32.83 6.87 -1.28
N ARG A 206 34.09 7.24 -1.09
CA ARG A 206 35.24 6.61 -1.79
C ARG A 206 35.85 5.41 -1.08
N GLU A 207 35.41 5.11 0.12
CA GLU A 207 35.84 3.95 0.88
C GLU A 207 35.08 2.69 0.42
N ARG A 208 35.81 1.58 0.24
CA ARG A 208 35.21 0.34 -0.31
C ARG A 208 34.33 -0.41 0.72
N ASP A 209 34.60 -0.22 1.98
CA ASP A 209 33.82 -0.73 3.11
C ASP A 209 32.57 0.12 3.40
N ASN A 210 32.53 1.35 2.87
CA ASN A 210 31.38 2.24 3.06
C ASN A 210 30.27 1.95 2.07
N HIS A 211 29.10 1.61 2.59
CA HIS A 211 27.87 1.29 1.85
C HIS A 211 26.77 2.34 2.10
N PRO A 212 26.91 3.56 1.57
CA PRO A 212 26.12 4.74 1.97
C PRO A 212 24.73 4.80 1.29
N GLY A 213 24.08 3.70 1.01
CA GLY A 213 22.76 3.69 0.35
C GLY A 213 22.79 3.82 -1.17
N ILE A 214 23.95 3.59 -1.82
CA ILE A 214 24.04 3.66 -3.29
C ILE A 214 23.32 2.48 -3.93
N SER A 215 22.54 2.79 -4.97
CA SER A 215 22.03 1.85 -5.95
C SER A 215 22.57 2.19 -7.33
N VAL A 216 22.79 1.18 -8.18
CA VAL A 216 23.31 1.37 -9.54
C VAL A 216 22.22 1.12 -10.55
N LEU A 217 21.90 2.16 -11.32
CA LEU A 217 21.02 2.06 -12.48
C LEU A 217 21.89 1.71 -13.72
N ALA A 218 21.44 0.74 -14.51
CA ALA A 218 22.14 0.34 -15.71
C ALA A 218 21.19 0.11 -16.88
N ARG A 219 21.66 0.36 -18.09
CA ARG A 219 20.95 0.09 -19.33
C ARG A 219 21.60 -1.08 -20.07
N LEU A 220 20.86 -2.16 -20.28
CA LEU A 220 21.31 -3.30 -21.10
C LEU A 220 21.46 -2.89 -22.56
N ARG A 221 22.49 -3.41 -23.22
CA ARG A 221 22.65 -3.28 -24.67
C ARG A 221 21.51 -4.01 -25.39
N ARG A 222 21.15 -3.52 -26.56
CA ARG A 222 20.17 -4.18 -27.42
C ARG A 222 20.61 -5.61 -27.74
N GLY A 223 19.74 -6.59 -27.51
CA GLY A 223 20.02 -8.00 -27.72
C GLY A 223 20.67 -8.73 -26.54
N ALA A 224 21.17 -8.04 -25.54
CA ALA A 224 21.64 -8.67 -24.30
C ALA A 224 20.46 -9.15 -23.45
N THR A 225 20.60 -10.34 -22.86
CA THR A 225 19.58 -10.91 -21.95
C THR A 225 19.97 -10.68 -20.48
N LEU A 226 18.96 -10.67 -19.61
CA LEU A 226 19.19 -10.57 -18.15
C LEU A 226 20.08 -11.73 -17.64
N GLN A 227 19.92 -12.94 -18.19
CA GLN A 227 20.72 -14.11 -17.81
C GLN A 227 22.20 -13.92 -18.17
N GLN A 228 22.49 -13.41 -19.37
CA GLN A 228 23.86 -13.08 -19.78
C GLN A 228 24.48 -12.00 -18.89
N ALA A 229 23.72 -10.94 -18.59
CA ALA A 229 24.17 -9.88 -17.70
C ALA A 229 24.48 -10.39 -16.28
N ARG A 230 23.66 -11.29 -15.74
CA ARG A 230 23.91 -11.93 -14.44
C ARG A 230 25.19 -12.76 -14.46
N ALA A 231 25.43 -13.53 -15.51
CA ALA A 231 26.65 -14.34 -15.66
C ALA A 231 27.90 -13.45 -15.77
N GLU A 232 27.85 -12.36 -16.57
CA GLU A 232 28.96 -11.40 -16.67
C GLU A 232 29.25 -10.76 -15.33
N MET A 233 28.22 -10.23 -14.64
CA MET A 233 28.42 -9.55 -13.35
C MET A 233 28.86 -10.48 -12.24
N ALA A 234 28.50 -11.76 -12.27
CA ALA A 234 29.06 -12.76 -11.34
C ALA A 234 30.57 -12.95 -11.57
N THR A 235 31.01 -12.92 -12.84
CA THR A 235 32.44 -12.98 -13.17
C THR A 235 33.18 -11.72 -12.70
N VAL A 236 32.58 -10.54 -12.88
CA VAL A 236 33.14 -9.27 -12.41
C VAL A 236 33.22 -9.26 -10.88
N ALA A 237 32.17 -9.68 -10.17
CA ALA A 237 32.19 -9.77 -8.71
C ALA A 237 33.28 -10.72 -8.18
N ALA A 238 33.44 -11.90 -8.79
CA ALA A 238 34.51 -12.84 -8.43
C ALA A 238 35.93 -12.28 -8.68
N ALA A 239 36.10 -11.47 -9.73
CA ALA A 239 37.39 -10.79 -9.97
C ALA A 239 37.67 -9.73 -8.90
N ILE A 240 36.67 -8.96 -8.47
CA ILE A 240 36.79 -7.97 -7.40
C ILE A 240 37.07 -8.66 -6.05
N GLU A 241 36.39 -9.76 -5.73
CA GLU A 241 36.65 -10.55 -4.52
C GLU A 241 38.09 -11.04 -4.49
N LYS A 242 38.60 -11.52 -5.61
CA LYS A 242 40.01 -11.95 -5.69
C LYS A 242 41.01 -10.80 -5.49
N GLN A 243 40.65 -9.60 -5.97
CA GLN A 243 41.51 -8.42 -5.84
C GLN A 243 41.45 -7.77 -4.44
N TYR A 244 40.26 -7.85 -3.79
CA TYR A 244 40.03 -7.24 -2.48
C TYR A 244 39.37 -8.26 -1.52
N PRO A 245 40.05 -9.35 -1.13
CA PRO A 245 39.46 -10.47 -0.40
C PRO A 245 38.96 -10.09 0.99
N GLU A 246 39.53 -9.08 1.64
CA GLU A 246 39.14 -8.63 2.96
C GLU A 246 37.78 -7.91 2.96
N LEU A 247 37.49 -7.13 1.91
CA LEU A 247 36.31 -6.25 1.84
C LEU A 247 35.18 -6.80 0.97
N ASN A 248 35.48 -7.73 0.05
CA ASN A 248 34.52 -8.24 -0.93
C ASN A 248 34.25 -9.75 -0.82
N ARG A 249 34.67 -10.41 0.26
CA ARG A 249 34.42 -11.86 0.43
C ARG A 249 32.93 -12.15 0.49
N GLY A 250 32.47 -13.06 -0.40
CA GLY A 250 31.06 -13.46 -0.48
C GLY A 250 30.12 -12.38 -0.99
N ARG A 251 30.66 -11.27 -1.52
CA ARG A 251 29.83 -10.23 -2.14
C ARG A 251 29.55 -10.57 -3.60
N GLY A 252 28.29 -10.43 -3.98
CA GLY A 252 27.79 -10.65 -5.34
C GLY A 252 27.05 -9.45 -5.89
N VAL A 253 26.41 -9.63 -7.05
CA VAL A 253 25.59 -8.59 -7.70
C VAL A 253 24.20 -9.13 -8.00
N LYS A 254 23.20 -8.53 -7.43
CA LYS A 254 21.80 -8.78 -7.78
C LYS A 254 21.35 -7.80 -8.86
N ILE A 255 20.84 -8.34 -9.98
CA ILE A 255 20.29 -7.54 -11.09
C ILE A 255 18.80 -7.76 -11.15
N THR A 256 18.04 -6.68 -11.00
CA THR A 256 16.57 -6.68 -11.02
C THR A 256 16.10 -5.72 -12.11
N PRO A 257 15.16 -6.12 -13.00
CA PRO A 257 14.51 -5.16 -13.89
C PRO A 257 13.93 -3.98 -13.09
N LEU A 258 14.20 -2.75 -13.54
CA LEU A 258 13.77 -1.54 -12.81
C LEU A 258 12.27 -1.57 -12.49
N ARG A 259 11.45 -2.04 -13.45
CA ARG A 259 10.01 -2.20 -13.26
C ARG A 259 9.67 -3.14 -12.08
N GLN A 260 10.38 -4.26 -11.96
CA GLN A 260 10.15 -5.22 -10.87
C GLN A 260 10.53 -4.63 -9.51
N ASN A 261 11.62 -3.88 -9.45
CA ASN A 261 12.03 -3.20 -8.21
C ASN A 261 11.00 -2.15 -7.75
N VAL A 262 10.45 -1.37 -8.71
CA VAL A 262 9.49 -0.30 -8.39
C VAL A 262 8.11 -0.84 -8.01
N LEU A 263 7.69 -1.97 -8.59
CA LEU A 263 6.32 -2.47 -8.50
C LEU A 263 6.19 -3.75 -7.67
N GLY A 264 7.32 -4.40 -7.31
CA GLY A 264 7.32 -5.72 -6.70
C GLY A 264 6.49 -5.81 -5.43
N ASP A 265 6.65 -4.84 -4.55
CA ASP A 265 6.01 -4.83 -3.22
C ASP A 265 4.52 -4.44 -3.28
N VAL A 266 4.12 -3.67 -4.30
CA VAL A 266 2.73 -3.20 -4.44
C VAL A 266 1.87 -4.14 -5.29
N GLN A 267 2.48 -4.93 -6.15
CA GLN A 267 1.78 -5.81 -7.09
C GLN A 267 0.85 -6.83 -6.38
N PRO A 268 1.26 -7.55 -5.32
CA PRO A 268 0.38 -8.51 -4.63
C PRO A 268 -0.89 -7.85 -4.08
N ALA A 269 -0.75 -6.70 -3.41
CA ALA A 269 -1.88 -5.97 -2.84
C ALA A 269 -2.88 -5.51 -3.92
N LEU A 270 -2.39 -4.97 -5.06
CA LEU A 270 -3.25 -4.55 -6.17
C LEU A 270 -3.96 -5.74 -6.84
N VAL A 271 -3.32 -6.91 -6.94
CA VAL A 271 -3.95 -8.13 -7.47
C VAL A 271 -5.06 -8.62 -6.54
N VAL A 272 -4.84 -8.60 -5.23
CA VAL A 272 -5.87 -8.93 -4.22
C VAL A 272 -7.06 -7.97 -4.32
N LEU A 273 -6.81 -6.66 -4.41
CA LEU A 273 -7.86 -5.65 -4.57
C LEU A 273 -8.65 -5.86 -5.86
N LEU A 274 -7.97 -6.17 -6.99
CA LEU A 274 -8.64 -6.47 -8.26
C LEU A 274 -9.50 -7.73 -8.16
N GLY A 275 -9.03 -8.77 -7.47
CA GLY A 275 -9.79 -9.98 -7.16
C GLY A 275 -11.04 -9.68 -6.32
N ALA A 276 -10.90 -8.86 -5.29
CA ALA A 276 -12.00 -8.47 -4.41
C ALA A 276 -13.10 -7.72 -5.16
N VAL A 277 -12.74 -6.69 -5.97
CA VAL A 277 -13.77 -5.98 -6.77
C VAL A 277 -14.36 -6.85 -7.87
N GLY A 278 -13.59 -7.81 -8.42
CA GLY A 278 -14.09 -8.82 -9.35
C GLY A 278 -15.17 -9.69 -8.69
N MET A 279 -14.98 -10.12 -7.45
CA MET A 279 -15.99 -10.86 -6.67
C MET A 279 -17.26 -10.01 -6.46
N VAL A 280 -17.13 -8.72 -6.13
CA VAL A 280 -18.27 -7.80 -6.01
C VAL A 280 -19.04 -7.70 -7.32
N LEU A 281 -18.35 -7.62 -8.47
CA LEU A 281 -19.00 -7.62 -9.79
C LEU A 281 -19.76 -8.91 -10.04
N LEU A 282 -19.18 -10.07 -9.73
CA LEU A 282 -19.87 -11.36 -9.88
C LEU A 282 -21.13 -11.46 -9.02
N ILE A 283 -21.08 -10.94 -7.78
CA ILE A 283 -22.27 -10.83 -6.89
C ILE A 283 -23.31 -9.91 -7.52
N ALA A 284 -22.92 -8.73 -8.00
CA ALA A 284 -23.83 -7.79 -8.69
C ALA A 284 -24.47 -8.43 -9.93
N CYS A 285 -23.72 -9.19 -10.69
CA CYS A 285 -24.17 -9.93 -11.86
C CYS A 285 -25.14 -11.06 -11.51
N ALA A 286 -24.87 -11.81 -10.44
CA ALA A 286 -25.78 -12.84 -9.93
C ALA A 286 -27.13 -12.23 -9.53
N ASN A 287 -27.10 -11.09 -8.84
CA ASN A 287 -28.29 -10.32 -8.48
C ASN A 287 -29.08 -9.85 -9.69
N LEU A 288 -28.41 -9.25 -10.68
CA LEU A 288 -29.06 -8.87 -11.93
C LEU A 288 -29.70 -10.07 -12.62
N SER A 289 -29.00 -11.21 -12.71
CA SER A 289 -29.53 -12.44 -13.30
C SER A 289 -30.76 -12.93 -12.56
N ASN A 290 -30.74 -12.92 -11.24
CA ASN A 290 -31.88 -13.30 -10.39
C ASN A 290 -33.10 -12.37 -10.64
N LEU A 291 -32.86 -11.06 -10.75
CA LEU A 291 -33.90 -10.07 -11.06
C LEU A 291 -34.46 -10.25 -12.47
N LEU A 292 -33.62 -10.52 -13.47
CA LEU A 292 -34.05 -10.75 -14.87
C LEU A 292 -34.84 -12.07 -14.98
N LEU A 293 -34.42 -13.12 -14.29
CA LEU A 293 -35.16 -14.39 -14.26
C LEU A 293 -36.53 -14.24 -13.59
N ALA A 294 -36.63 -13.49 -12.48
CA ALA A 294 -37.89 -13.19 -11.83
C ALA A 294 -38.86 -12.45 -12.77
N ARG A 295 -38.34 -11.45 -13.48
CA ARG A 295 -39.13 -10.67 -14.45
C ARG A 295 -39.54 -11.49 -15.68
N GLY A 296 -38.64 -12.35 -16.18
CA GLY A 296 -38.94 -13.24 -17.30
C GLY A 296 -40.13 -14.17 -17.01
N ALA A 297 -40.19 -14.69 -15.78
CA ALA A 297 -41.31 -15.54 -15.35
C ALA A 297 -42.64 -14.76 -15.25
N ALA A 298 -42.62 -13.50 -14.78
CA ALA A 298 -43.81 -12.65 -14.75
C ALA A 298 -44.34 -12.31 -16.16
N ARG A 299 -43.47 -12.27 -17.17
CA ARG A 299 -43.82 -12.01 -18.60
C ARG A 299 -44.08 -13.27 -19.41
N GLN A 300 -44.17 -14.42 -18.78
CA GLN A 300 -44.29 -15.69 -19.51
C GLN A 300 -45.52 -15.75 -20.41
N LYS A 301 -46.69 -15.27 -19.93
CA LYS A 301 -47.92 -15.16 -20.73
C LYS A 301 -47.72 -14.27 -21.98
N GLU A 302 -47.05 -13.11 -21.85
CA GLU A 302 -46.78 -12.19 -22.95
C GLU A 302 -45.87 -12.84 -24.02
N ILE A 303 -44.80 -13.53 -23.58
CA ILE A 303 -43.84 -14.22 -24.45
C ILE A 303 -44.54 -15.37 -25.20
N THR A 304 -45.40 -16.13 -24.51
CA THR A 304 -46.17 -17.23 -25.14
C THR A 304 -47.14 -16.73 -26.20
N ILE A 305 -47.85 -15.63 -25.93
CA ILE A 305 -48.74 -14.99 -26.93
C ILE A 305 -47.94 -14.54 -28.17
N ARG A 306 -46.77 -13.93 -27.98
CA ARG A 306 -45.93 -13.51 -29.10
C ARG A 306 -45.40 -14.69 -29.93
N GLN A 307 -45.04 -15.80 -29.28
CA GLN A 307 -44.65 -17.04 -29.98
C GLN A 307 -45.83 -17.62 -30.78
N ALA A 308 -47.04 -17.62 -30.20
CA ALA A 308 -48.25 -18.07 -30.90
C ALA A 308 -48.56 -17.21 -32.13
N LEU A 309 -48.22 -15.91 -32.07
CA LEU A 309 -48.36 -14.98 -33.21
C LEU A 309 -47.19 -15.02 -34.20
N GLY A 310 -46.29 -16.03 -34.11
CA GLY A 310 -45.20 -16.26 -35.08
C GLY A 310 -43.88 -15.58 -34.77
N ALA A 311 -43.65 -15.03 -33.56
CA ALA A 311 -42.34 -14.48 -33.18
C ALA A 311 -41.28 -15.57 -33.04
N GLY A 312 -40.28 -15.57 -33.93
CA GLY A 312 -39.17 -16.53 -33.88
C GLY A 312 -38.33 -16.40 -32.62
N ARG A 313 -37.75 -17.55 -32.15
CA ARG A 313 -36.91 -17.62 -30.93
C ARG A 313 -35.74 -16.64 -30.96
N GLY A 314 -35.07 -16.49 -32.12
CA GLY A 314 -33.93 -15.57 -32.25
C GLY A 314 -34.32 -14.09 -32.05
N ARG A 315 -35.54 -13.69 -32.45
CA ARG A 315 -36.05 -12.33 -32.24
C ARG A 315 -36.29 -12.03 -30.75
N LEU A 316 -36.83 -13.01 -30.01
CA LEU A 316 -37.06 -12.89 -28.56
C LEU A 316 -35.77 -12.83 -27.78
N VAL A 317 -34.78 -13.69 -28.12
CA VAL A 317 -33.44 -13.65 -27.51
C VAL A 317 -32.77 -12.30 -27.76
N ARG A 318 -32.77 -11.82 -29.00
CA ARG A 318 -32.20 -10.51 -29.34
C ARG A 318 -32.84 -9.38 -28.55
N GLN A 319 -34.19 -9.37 -28.46
CA GLN A 319 -34.92 -8.35 -27.70
C GLN A 319 -34.56 -8.35 -26.21
N LEU A 320 -34.49 -9.53 -25.55
CA LEU A 320 -34.12 -9.64 -24.13
C LEU A 320 -32.64 -9.27 -23.89
N LEU A 321 -31.75 -9.64 -24.81
CA LEU A 321 -30.37 -9.23 -24.77
C LEU A 321 -30.22 -7.71 -24.93
N THR A 322 -31.02 -7.08 -25.82
CA THR A 322 -31.04 -5.61 -25.96
C THR A 322 -31.47 -4.92 -24.66
N GLU A 323 -32.50 -5.45 -23.96
CA GLU A 323 -32.92 -4.94 -22.64
C GLU A 323 -31.77 -5.05 -21.61
N SER A 324 -31.11 -6.20 -21.54
CA SER A 324 -29.98 -6.41 -20.60
C SER A 324 -28.78 -5.53 -20.93
N LEU A 325 -28.46 -5.38 -22.23
CA LEU A 325 -27.33 -4.55 -22.67
C LEU A 325 -27.59 -3.06 -22.39
N LEU A 326 -28.80 -2.56 -22.59
CA LEU A 326 -29.16 -1.18 -22.26
C LEU A 326 -29.07 -0.91 -20.74
N LEU A 327 -29.48 -1.88 -19.90
CA LEU A 327 -29.33 -1.79 -18.45
C LEU A 327 -27.85 -1.75 -18.04
N SER A 328 -27.03 -2.62 -18.64
CA SER A 328 -25.60 -2.70 -18.28
C SER A 328 -24.82 -1.50 -18.81
N LEU A 329 -25.17 -0.95 -19.97
CA LEU A 329 -24.58 0.28 -20.47
C LEU A 329 -24.97 1.49 -19.61
N ALA A 330 -26.23 1.58 -19.16
CA ALA A 330 -26.67 2.63 -18.23
C ALA A 330 -25.94 2.50 -16.89
N GLY A 331 -25.82 1.27 -16.35
CA GLY A 331 -25.01 0.96 -15.17
C GLY A 331 -23.54 1.29 -15.37
N GLY A 332 -22.97 0.98 -16.56
CA GLY A 332 -21.60 1.30 -16.94
C GLY A 332 -21.32 2.80 -16.99
N MET A 333 -22.22 3.59 -17.57
CA MET A 333 -22.09 5.07 -17.58
C MET A 333 -22.14 5.66 -16.17
N MET A 334 -23.06 5.21 -15.33
CA MET A 334 -23.15 5.67 -13.95
C MET A 334 -21.95 5.15 -13.12
N GLY A 335 -21.49 3.91 -13.41
CA GLY A 335 -20.29 3.34 -12.83
C GLY A 335 -19.03 4.11 -13.22
N LEU A 336 -18.91 4.60 -14.45
CA LEU A 336 -17.81 5.44 -14.89
C LEU A 336 -17.78 6.79 -14.15
N ALA A 337 -18.95 7.40 -13.94
CA ALA A 337 -19.07 8.63 -13.15
C ALA A 337 -18.65 8.37 -11.68
N LEU A 338 -19.08 7.25 -11.10
CA LEU A 338 -18.64 6.83 -9.76
C LEU A 338 -17.12 6.58 -9.70
N ALA A 339 -16.58 5.90 -10.73
CA ALA A 339 -15.14 5.66 -10.83
C ALA A 339 -14.34 6.96 -10.92
N ALA A 340 -14.81 7.95 -11.70
CA ALA A 340 -14.18 9.26 -11.77
C ALA A 340 -14.15 9.97 -10.41
N TRP A 341 -15.25 9.93 -9.66
CA TRP A 341 -15.32 10.49 -8.32
C TRP A 341 -14.40 9.78 -7.34
N LEU A 342 -14.36 8.43 -7.37
CA LEU A 342 -13.46 7.64 -6.52
C LEU A 342 -11.98 7.90 -6.85
N VAL A 343 -11.63 8.04 -8.13
CA VAL A 343 -10.26 8.37 -8.56
C VAL A 343 -9.84 9.74 -8.04
N GLU A 344 -10.72 10.75 -8.09
CA GLU A 344 -10.41 12.08 -7.52
C GLU A 344 -10.27 12.01 -5.99
N ALA A 345 -11.08 11.20 -5.31
CA ALA A 345 -10.93 10.98 -3.86
C ALA A 345 -9.58 10.33 -3.51
N VAL A 346 -9.12 9.34 -4.29
CA VAL A 346 -7.80 8.71 -4.12
C VAL A 346 -6.66 9.70 -4.39
N ARG A 347 -6.82 10.62 -5.34
CA ARG A 347 -5.82 11.67 -5.63
C ARG A 347 -5.78 12.75 -4.55
N ALA A 348 -6.93 13.08 -3.95
CA ALA A 348 -7.00 14.06 -2.86
C ALA A 348 -6.38 13.53 -1.56
N PHE A 349 -6.45 12.22 -1.35
CA PHE A 349 -5.89 11.51 -0.20
C PHE A 349 -5.02 10.35 -0.70
N PRO A 350 -3.84 10.64 -1.27
CA PRO A 350 -3.00 9.62 -1.87
C PRO A 350 -2.53 8.65 -0.77
N PRO A 351 -2.73 7.33 -0.96
CA PRO A 351 -2.19 6.36 -0.04
C PRO A 351 -0.66 6.38 -0.09
N ALA A 352 -0.03 6.41 1.08
CA ALA A 352 1.41 6.30 1.20
C ALA A 352 1.90 5.01 0.51
N ASN A 353 3.04 5.07 -0.15
CA ASN A 353 3.74 3.94 -0.78
C ASN A 353 3.11 3.31 -2.02
N ILE A 354 2.04 3.86 -2.61
CA ILE A 354 1.61 3.43 -3.95
C ILE A 354 2.28 4.32 -5.00
N PRO A 355 3.26 3.81 -5.75
CA PRO A 355 3.94 4.60 -6.77
C PRO A 355 2.94 5.04 -7.85
N ARG A 356 3.11 6.25 -8.40
CA ARG A 356 2.31 6.78 -9.51
C ARG A 356 0.81 6.98 -9.22
N VAL A 357 0.37 6.95 -7.97
CA VAL A 357 -1.03 7.14 -7.63
C VAL A 357 -1.56 8.51 -8.11
N GLU A 358 -0.72 9.53 -8.11
CA GLU A 358 -1.06 10.86 -8.64
C GLU A 358 -1.35 10.89 -10.15
N GLN A 359 -0.83 9.90 -10.89
CA GLN A 359 -1.09 9.74 -12.32
C GLN A 359 -2.38 8.98 -12.62
N THR A 360 -3.10 8.52 -11.58
CA THR A 360 -4.35 7.81 -11.74
C THR A 360 -5.39 8.76 -12.33
N ARG A 361 -5.97 8.36 -13.46
CA ARG A 361 -7.01 9.13 -14.16
C ARG A 361 -7.90 8.22 -14.98
N VAL A 362 -9.11 8.68 -15.23
CA VAL A 362 -10.02 7.99 -16.15
C VAL A 362 -9.60 8.34 -17.60
N ASP A 363 -8.85 7.44 -18.21
CA ASP A 363 -8.36 7.57 -19.58
C ASP A 363 -9.10 6.65 -20.56
N ALA A 364 -8.70 6.65 -21.84
CA ALA A 364 -9.29 5.81 -22.86
C ALA A 364 -9.23 4.30 -22.54
N ALA A 365 -8.19 3.84 -21.83
CA ALA A 365 -8.06 2.45 -21.41
C ALA A 365 -9.12 2.10 -20.34
N VAL A 366 -9.34 2.99 -19.37
CA VAL A 366 -10.36 2.82 -18.31
C VAL A 366 -11.77 2.87 -18.93
N ILE A 367 -12.03 3.80 -19.86
CA ILE A 367 -13.32 3.87 -20.58
C ILE A 367 -13.55 2.58 -21.38
N GLY A 368 -12.53 2.13 -22.12
CA GLY A 368 -12.59 0.87 -22.88
C GLY A 368 -12.84 -0.34 -21.99
N PHE A 369 -12.17 -0.43 -20.86
CA PHE A 369 -12.37 -1.48 -19.86
C PHE A 369 -13.78 -1.46 -19.29
N THR A 370 -14.28 -0.28 -18.90
CA THR A 370 -15.66 -0.09 -18.37
C THR A 370 -16.69 -0.50 -19.41
N LEU A 371 -16.52 -0.09 -20.67
CA LEU A 371 -17.41 -0.48 -21.77
C LEU A 371 -17.39 -2.00 -22.00
N LEU A 372 -16.19 -2.60 -22.01
CA LEU A 372 -16.01 -4.05 -22.13
C LEU A 372 -16.75 -4.79 -20.99
N LEU A 373 -16.54 -4.37 -19.75
CA LEU A 373 -17.25 -4.95 -18.60
C LEU A 373 -18.76 -4.81 -18.72
N ALA A 374 -19.28 -3.63 -19.11
CA ALA A 374 -20.70 -3.42 -19.29
C ALA A 374 -21.28 -4.32 -20.38
N VAL A 375 -20.60 -4.45 -21.51
CA VAL A 375 -21.02 -5.33 -22.61
C VAL A 375 -20.97 -6.80 -22.19
N LEU A 376 -19.88 -7.26 -21.60
CA LEU A 376 -19.71 -8.65 -21.13
C LEU A 376 -20.78 -8.99 -20.08
N THR A 377 -21.00 -8.12 -19.12
CA THR A 377 -22.04 -8.29 -18.07
C THR A 377 -23.42 -8.40 -18.70
N GLY A 378 -23.78 -7.48 -19.61
CA GLY A 378 -25.07 -7.49 -20.29
C GLY A 378 -25.29 -8.74 -21.14
N LEU A 379 -24.26 -9.23 -21.82
CA LEU A 379 -24.32 -10.43 -22.65
C LEU A 379 -24.34 -11.71 -21.81
N ILE A 380 -23.36 -11.92 -20.93
CA ILE A 380 -23.21 -13.18 -20.17
C ILE A 380 -24.44 -13.41 -19.28
N PHE A 381 -24.81 -12.40 -18.51
CA PHE A 381 -25.91 -12.53 -17.54
C PHE A 381 -27.28 -12.25 -18.11
N GLY A 382 -27.40 -11.65 -19.32
CA GLY A 382 -28.60 -11.54 -20.09
C GLY A 382 -28.92 -12.77 -20.96
N LEU A 383 -27.87 -13.50 -21.39
CA LEU A 383 -28.03 -14.62 -22.32
C LEU A 383 -28.75 -15.82 -21.68
N ALA A 384 -28.40 -16.20 -20.45
CA ALA A 384 -29.03 -17.33 -19.78
C ALA A 384 -30.54 -17.15 -19.55
N PRO A 385 -31.03 -16.01 -19.05
CA PRO A 385 -32.48 -15.72 -19.01
C PRO A 385 -33.14 -15.69 -20.39
N ALA A 386 -32.49 -15.08 -21.39
CA ALA A 386 -33.03 -14.93 -22.74
C ALA A 386 -33.21 -16.28 -23.46
N LEU A 387 -32.18 -17.14 -23.44
CA LEU A 387 -32.24 -18.47 -24.05
C LEU A 387 -33.35 -19.33 -23.41
N ARG A 388 -33.56 -19.19 -22.10
CA ARG A 388 -34.57 -19.96 -21.38
C ARG A 388 -35.97 -19.44 -21.58
N ALA A 389 -36.18 -18.13 -21.64
CA ALA A 389 -37.47 -17.54 -21.93
C ALA A 389 -37.96 -17.90 -23.35
N SER A 390 -37.00 -18.13 -24.29
CA SER A 390 -37.31 -18.50 -25.68
C SER A 390 -37.54 -20.00 -25.91
N ALA A 391 -37.12 -20.87 -24.97
CA ALA A 391 -37.18 -22.34 -25.11
C ALA A 391 -38.50 -22.98 -24.66
N LEU A 392 -39.55 -22.19 -24.37
CA LEU A 392 -40.83 -22.66 -23.90
C LEU A 392 -41.59 -23.43 -25.00
N ASN A 393 -42.05 -24.67 -24.73
CA ASN A 393 -42.87 -25.46 -25.65
C ASN A 393 -44.34 -24.96 -25.59
N LEU A 394 -44.82 -24.44 -26.72
CA LEU A 394 -46.21 -23.96 -26.91
C LEU A 394 -47.23 -25.02 -26.53
N VAL A 395 -46.99 -26.31 -26.84
CA VAL A 395 -47.92 -27.42 -26.59
C VAL A 395 -48.07 -27.72 -25.09
N ALA A 396 -47.03 -27.56 -24.28
CA ALA A 396 -47.04 -27.80 -22.84
C ALA A 396 -47.74 -26.64 -22.08
N SER A 397 -47.63 -25.40 -22.60
CA SER A 397 -48.26 -24.21 -21.98
C SER A 397 -49.76 -24.08 -22.26
N LEU A 398 -50.29 -24.69 -23.38
CA LEU A 398 -51.68 -24.69 -23.74
C LEU A 398 -52.45 -25.87 -23.12
N LYS A 399 -51.80 -27.00 -22.82
CA LYS A 399 -52.37 -28.12 -22.05
C LYS A 399 -52.18 -27.88 -20.53
N GLY A 400 -52.86 -26.90 -20.03
CA GLY A 400 -52.73 -26.46 -18.64
C GLY A 400 -53.19 -27.47 -17.59
N ALA A 401 -52.42 -28.48 -17.22
CA ALA A 401 -52.54 -29.14 -15.90
C ALA A 401 -51.46 -30.21 -15.60
N SER A 402 -50.79 -30.81 -16.60
CA SER A 402 -49.88 -31.95 -16.32
C SER A 402 -48.37 -31.72 -16.56
N GLY A 403 -47.99 -30.55 -17.10
CA GLY A 403 -46.59 -30.26 -17.45
C GLY A 403 -45.78 -29.39 -16.46
N ARG A 404 -46.29 -29.09 -15.28
CA ARG A 404 -45.69 -28.14 -14.33
C ARG A 404 -44.38 -28.61 -13.65
N ALA A 405 -44.07 -29.91 -13.67
CA ALA A 405 -43.00 -30.44 -12.80
C ALA A 405 -41.58 -30.31 -13.36
N SER A 406 -41.32 -30.48 -14.65
CA SER A 406 -39.97 -30.57 -15.19
C SER A 406 -39.34 -29.23 -15.57
N GLY A 407 -40.12 -28.27 -16.05
CA GLY A 407 -39.64 -26.94 -16.42
C GLY A 407 -39.31 -26.05 -15.21
N THR A 408 -40.10 -26.17 -14.16
CA THR A 408 -39.94 -25.46 -12.88
C THR A 408 -38.72 -25.90 -12.10
N LEU A 409 -38.35 -27.19 -12.07
CA LEU A 409 -37.21 -27.73 -11.33
C LEU A 409 -35.86 -27.21 -11.86
N ARG A 410 -35.71 -27.13 -13.20
CA ARG A 410 -34.45 -26.65 -13.81
C ARG A 410 -34.26 -25.12 -13.64
N HIS A 411 -35.36 -24.38 -13.61
CA HIS A 411 -35.32 -22.93 -13.34
C HIS A 411 -34.92 -22.63 -11.88
N GLN A 412 -35.49 -23.38 -10.94
CA GLN A 412 -35.15 -23.29 -9.52
C GLN A 412 -33.69 -23.68 -9.26
N ARG A 413 -33.12 -24.67 -9.95
CA ARG A 413 -31.72 -25.09 -9.76
C ARG A 413 -30.71 -24.01 -10.12
N LEU A 414 -30.89 -23.28 -11.27
CA LEU A 414 -29.96 -22.20 -11.63
C LEU A 414 -30.01 -21.07 -10.62
N ARG A 415 -31.22 -20.66 -10.23
CA ARG A 415 -31.40 -19.58 -9.26
C ARG A 415 -30.80 -19.93 -7.89
N ARG A 416 -30.99 -21.18 -7.44
CA ARG A 416 -30.34 -21.70 -6.25
C ARG A 416 -28.80 -21.68 -6.39
N GLY A 417 -28.28 -22.10 -7.54
CA GLY A 417 -26.83 -22.06 -7.82
C GLY A 417 -26.25 -20.65 -7.78
N LEU A 418 -26.93 -19.66 -8.37
CA LEU A 418 -26.52 -18.26 -8.31
C LEU A 418 -26.51 -17.72 -6.88
N MET A 419 -27.52 -18.09 -6.07
CA MET A 419 -27.55 -17.70 -4.65
C MET A 419 -26.42 -18.35 -3.84
N VAL A 420 -26.17 -19.64 -4.05
CA VAL A 420 -25.08 -20.35 -3.40
C VAL A 420 -23.72 -19.71 -3.74
N SER A 421 -23.48 -19.38 -5.02
CA SER A 421 -22.26 -18.69 -5.43
C SER A 421 -22.15 -17.28 -4.85
N GLU A 422 -23.24 -16.54 -4.76
CA GLU A 422 -23.31 -15.21 -4.15
C GLU A 422 -22.94 -15.25 -2.67
N PHE A 423 -23.52 -16.17 -1.89
CA PHE A 423 -23.18 -16.35 -0.48
C PHE A 423 -21.74 -16.84 -0.29
N ALA A 424 -21.23 -17.69 -1.19
CA ALA A 424 -19.86 -18.16 -1.15
C ALA A 424 -18.85 -17.04 -1.37
N LEU A 425 -19.07 -16.19 -2.39
CA LEU A 425 -18.22 -15.02 -2.67
C LEU A 425 -18.29 -13.97 -1.55
N THR A 426 -19.49 -13.75 -1.01
CA THR A 426 -19.70 -12.82 0.10
C THR A 426 -18.97 -13.29 1.35
N LEU A 427 -19.05 -14.60 1.69
CA LEU A 427 -18.31 -15.16 2.83
C LEU A 427 -16.80 -14.98 2.64
N ALA A 428 -16.27 -15.28 1.44
CA ALA A 428 -14.85 -15.13 1.14
C ALA A 428 -14.36 -13.70 1.32
N LEU A 429 -15.13 -12.71 0.84
CA LEU A 429 -14.81 -11.29 1.04
C LEU A 429 -14.89 -10.87 2.51
N LEU A 430 -15.93 -11.29 3.22
CA LEU A 430 -16.11 -10.97 4.64
C LEU A 430 -15.01 -11.57 5.52
N VAL A 431 -14.61 -12.83 5.28
CA VAL A 431 -13.49 -13.46 5.99
C VAL A 431 -12.19 -12.72 5.71
N SER A 432 -11.90 -12.39 4.43
CA SER A 432 -10.72 -11.61 4.07
C SER A 432 -10.69 -10.24 4.75
N ALA A 433 -11.83 -9.54 4.77
CA ALA A 433 -11.96 -8.25 5.43
C ALA A 433 -11.80 -8.35 6.96
N ALA A 434 -12.39 -9.36 7.58
CA ALA A 434 -12.32 -9.56 9.02
C ALA A 434 -10.89 -9.88 9.49
N LEU A 435 -10.18 -10.77 8.78
CA LEU A 435 -8.78 -11.08 9.06
C LEU A 435 -7.86 -9.87 8.91
N LEU A 436 -8.07 -9.05 7.88
CA LEU A 436 -7.29 -7.82 7.69
C LEU A 436 -7.61 -6.76 8.75
N LEU A 437 -8.88 -6.63 9.15
CA LEU A 437 -9.27 -5.73 10.24
C LEU A 437 -8.68 -6.17 11.57
N GLU A 438 -8.67 -7.46 11.86
CA GLU A 438 -8.07 -8.02 13.07
C GLU A 438 -6.55 -7.84 13.06
N SER A 439 -5.88 -8.14 11.93
CA SER A 439 -4.46 -7.89 11.74
C SER A 439 -4.11 -6.41 11.93
N PHE A 440 -4.89 -5.49 11.35
CA PHE A 440 -4.71 -4.06 11.53
C PHE A 440 -4.93 -3.61 12.99
N ALA A 441 -5.96 -4.15 13.66
CA ALA A 441 -6.21 -3.86 15.06
C ALA A 441 -5.07 -4.37 15.96
N HIS A 442 -4.51 -5.54 15.64
CA HIS A 442 -3.34 -6.09 16.33
C HIS A 442 -2.12 -5.17 16.18
N MET A 443 -1.78 -4.78 14.95
CA MET A 443 -0.68 -3.84 14.67
C MET A 443 -0.87 -2.49 15.39
N SER A 444 -2.10 -1.96 15.37
CA SER A 444 -2.41 -0.69 16.04
C SER A 444 -2.34 -0.77 17.57
N GLY A 445 -2.43 -1.96 18.13
CA GLY A 445 -2.35 -2.25 19.57
C GLY A 445 -0.96 -2.66 20.06
N VAL A 446 0.03 -2.80 19.18
CA VAL A 446 1.40 -3.16 19.54
C VAL A 446 1.99 -2.06 20.44
N ASN A 447 2.55 -2.46 21.58
CA ASN A 447 3.32 -1.56 22.41
C ASN A 447 4.70 -1.33 21.76
N PRO A 448 5.01 -0.09 21.32
CA PRO A 448 6.29 0.16 20.63
C PRO A 448 7.51 0.16 21.56
N GLY A 449 7.35 -0.17 22.85
CA GLY A 449 8.43 -0.15 23.82
C GLY A 449 8.72 1.23 24.44
N TYR A 450 7.97 2.25 24.01
CA TYR A 450 8.02 3.61 24.56
C TYR A 450 6.62 4.22 24.62
N ASP A 451 6.45 5.37 25.28
CA ASP A 451 5.18 6.08 25.32
C ASP A 451 5.09 7.15 24.23
N PRO A 452 4.33 6.93 23.15
CA PRO A 452 4.19 7.88 22.05
C PRO A 452 3.30 9.09 22.37
N HIS A 453 2.49 9.00 23.45
CA HIS A 453 1.49 10.03 23.76
C HIS A 453 2.14 11.36 24.16
N ARG A 454 1.60 12.45 23.62
CA ARG A 454 2.07 13.82 23.93
C ARG A 454 3.58 14.02 23.68
N LEU A 455 4.13 13.34 22.70
CA LEU A 455 5.53 13.41 22.32
C LEU A 455 5.64 13.98 20.90
N LEU A 456 6.14 15.23 20.80
CA LEU A 456 6.46 15.86 19.52
C LEU A 456 7.81 15.36 19.02
N SER A 457 7.92 15.06 17.76
CA SER A 457 9.19 14.80 17.06
C SER A 457 9.40 15.79 15.93
N MET A 458 10.63 16.21 15.71
CA MET A 458 11.03 17.01 14.55
C MET A 458 12.48 16.72 14.22
N VAL A 459 12.85 16.90 12.97
CA VAL A 459 14.22 16.61 12.51
C VAL A 459 14.92 17.90 12.13
N ILE A 460 16.20 17.99 12.52
CA ILE A 460 17.11 19.11 12.25
C ILE A 460 18.36 18.54 11.62
N SER A 461 18.79 19.12 10.50
CA SER A 461 20.03 18.74 9.81
C SER A 461 21.02 19.88 9.79
N LEU A 462 22.21 19.63 10.31
CA LEU A 462 23.30 20.59 10.41
C LEU A 462 24.21 20.50 9.18
N PRO A 463 24.43 21.57 8.44
CA PRO A 463 25.37 21.57 7.31
C PRO A 463 26.83 21.41 7.75
N GLU A 464 27.58 20.49 7.14
CA GLU A 464 28.99 20.23 7.48
C GLU A 464 29.86 21.48 7.34
N ALA A 465 29.57 22.30 6.35
CA ALA A 465 30.33 23.53 6.11
C ALA A 465 30.36 24.48 7.33
N ASN A 466 29.34 24.47 8.16
CA ASN A 466 29.18 25.40 9.29
C ASN A 466 29.37 24.72 10.66
N TYR A 467 29.19 23.40 10.72
CA TYR A 467 29.13 22.61 11.94
C TYR A 467 30.20 21.52 11.95
N GLN A 468 31.42 21.89 12.31
CA GLN A 468 32.57 20.98 12.48
C GLN A 468 33.02 20.95 13.94
N GLY A 469 33.78 19.93 14.33
CA GLY A 469 34.27 19.72 15.69
C GLY A 469 33.12 19.57 16.70
N ARG A 470 33.17 20.30 17.81
CA ARG A 470 32.13 20.25 18.87
C ARG A 470 30.88 21.05 18.59
N LYS A 471 30.84 21.87 17.55
CA LYS A 471 29.67 22.75 17.25
C LYS A 471 28.34 22.02 17.16
N PRO A 472 28.22 20.81 16.58
CA PRO A 472 26.95 20.09 16.58
C PRO A 472 26.45 19.76 17.99
N LEU A 473 27.33 19.27 18.87
CA LEU A 473 26.99 18.98 20.25
C LEU A 473 26.56 20.25 21.00
N ASP A 474 27.29 21.32 20.86
CA ASP A 474 26.98 22.60 21.51
C ASP A 474 25.63 23.16 21.04
N PHE A 475 25.33 23.01 19.75
CA PHE A 475 24.05 23.41 19.18
C PHE A 475 22.89 22.62 19.79
N TYR A 476 22.94 21.28 19.78
CA TYR A 476 21.85 20.45 20.30
C TYR A 476 21.68 20.60 21.81
N GLU A 477 22.76 20.78 22.58
CA GLU A 477 22.67 21.04 24.03
C GLU A 477 22.05 22.41 24.32
N GLN A 478 22.40 23.46 23.59
CA GLN A 478 21.75 24.75 23.72
C GLN A 478 20.27 24.68 23.33
N LEU A 479 19.94 23.98 22.24
CA LEU A 479 18.57 23.82 21.82
C LEU A 479 17.74 23.07 22.87
N ARG A 480 18.25 21.94 23.38
CA ARG A 480 17.61 21.15 24.44
C ARG A 480 17.30 22.03 25.65
N ARG A 481 18.28 22.82 26.13
CA ARG A 481 18.10 23.74 27.28
C ARG A 481 17.11 24.84 27.00
N ARG A 482 17.06 25.43 25.79
CA ARG A 482 16.08 26.44 25.42
C ARG A 482 14.67 25.87 25.29
N ALA A 483 14.51 24.73 24.63
CA ALA A 483 13.23 24.08 24.46
C ALA A 483 12.64 23.60 25.79
N ALA A 484 13.47 23.15 26.74
CA ALA A 484 13.04 22.75 28.08
C ALA A 484 12.45 23.90 28.93
N ARG A 485 12.72 25.16 28.56
CA ARG A 485 12.17 26.36 29.24
C ARG A 485 10.81 26.78 28.70
N LEU A 486 10.35 26.20 27.59
CA LEU A 486 9.05 26.53 27.01
C LEU A 486 7.91 26.07 27.92
N PRO A 487 6.83 26.86 28.01
CA PRO A 487 5.64 26.45 28.75
C PRO A 487 5.11 25.10 28.27
N GLN A 488 4.57 24.29 29.18
CA GLN A 488 4.04 22.95 28.92
C GLN A 488 5.06 21.86 28.53
N VAL A 489 6.33 22.19 28.36
CA VAL A 489 7.38 21.19 28.11
C VAL A 489 7.73 20.49 29.43
N GLN A 490 7.69 19.15 29.38
CA GLN A 490 8.02 18.29 30.52
C GLN A 490 9.44 17.72 30.42
N ALA A 491 9.85 17.34 29.21
CA ALA A 491 11.17 16.80 28.93
C ALA A 491 11.56 17.03 27.46
N VAL A 492 12.87 17.14 27.22
CA VAL A 492 13.44 17.31 25.87
C VAL A 492 14.65 16.39 25.71
N ALA A 493 14.70 15.68 24.60
CA ALA A 493 15.82 14.85 24.21
C ALA A 493 16.10 14.96 22.72
N TYR A 494 17.24 14.50 22.29
CA TYR A 494 17.59 14.34 20.88
C TYR A 494 18.23 12.98 20.63
N THR A 495 18.12 12.50 19.38
CA THR A 495 18.70 11.24 18.92
C THR A 495 19.02 11.34 17.44
N ASN A 496 20.08 10.64 16.94
CA ASN A 496 20.35 10.53 15.52
C ASN A 496 19.29 9.72 14.80
N ASP A 497 18.73 8.72 15.48
CA ASP A 497 17.79 7.79 14.93
C ASP A 497 16.43 7.87 15.62
N LEU A 498 15.36 8.03 14.83
CA LEU A 498 13.98 8.08 15.32
C LEU A 498 13.26 6.81 14.89
N PRO A 499 12.54 6.14 15.78
CA PRO A 499 11.66 5.03 15.40
C PRO A 499 10.73 5.42 14.22
N PHE A 500 10.58 4.52 13.25
CA PHE A 500 9.79 4.67 12.02
C PHE A 500 10.23 5.80 11.07
N TYR A 501 11.52 6.21 11.15
CA TYR A 501 12.01 7.32 10.32
C TYR A 501 13.37 7.07 9.68
N SER A 502 14.33 6.57 10.41
CA SER A 502 15.71 6.32 9.98
C SER A 502 16.14 4.90 10.35
N ASP A 503 17.28 4.44 9.87
CA ASP A 503 17.75 3.06 9.97
C ASP A 503 19.29 3.00 10.05
N ASP A 504 19.88 3.70 11.02
CA ASP A 504 21.33 3.62 11.28
C ASP A 504 21.64 2.30 11.99
N GLU A 505 22.36 1.42 11.32
CA GLU A 505 22.79 0.12 11.84
C GLU A 505 24.31 0.04 11.89
N GLU A 506 24.83 -0.58 12.97
CA GLU A 506 26.25 -0.78 13.14
C GLU A 506 26.54 -2.23 13.54
N THR A 507 27.69 -2.75 13.07
CA THR A 507 28.17 -4.08 13.43
C THR A 507 28.87 -4.07 14.80
N PHE A 508 28.73 -5.14 15.56
CA PHE A 508 29.34 -5.22 16.89
C PHE A 508 29.93 -6.59 17.22
N LEU A 509 30.78 -6.60 18.25
CA LEU A 509 31.33 -7.78 18.90
C LEU A 509 31.05 -7.72 20.40
N ALA A 510 30.32 -8.70 20.90
CA ALA A 510 30.08 -8.85 22.33
C ALA A 510 31.29 -9.52 23.03
N GLU A 511 31.57 -9.12 24.25
CA GLU A 511 32.62 -9.77 25.09
C GLU A 511 32.34 -11.27 25.26
N GLY A 512 33.35 -12.09 25.02
CA GLY A 512 33.21 -13.57 25.04
C GLY A 512 32.70 -14.19 23.75
N MET A 513 32.30 -13.40 22.75
CA MET A 513 31.92 -13.91 21.45
C MET A 513 33.15 -14.31 20.62
N ALA A 514 33.09 -15.47 19.98
CA ALA A 514 34.07 -15.82 18.96
C ALA A 514 34.02 -14.81 17.82
N VAL A 515 35.19 -14.33 17.37
CA VAL A 515 35.22 -13.35 16.25
C VAL A 515 34.63 -13.98 14.99
N PRO A 516 33.51 -13.47 14.48
CA PRO A 516 32.91 -13.98 13.25
C PRO A 516 33.79 -13.74 12.03
N LYS A 517 33.52 -14.44 10.95
CA LYS A 517 34.19 -14.14 9.68
C LYS A 517 33.73 -12.78 9.17
N ALA A 518 34.52 -12.17 8.31
CA ALA A 518 34.13 -10.94 7.63
C ALA A 518 32.75 -11.11 6.93
N GLY A 519 31.84 -10.22 7.19
CA GLY A 519 30.46 -10.28 6.70
C GLY A 519 29.45 -11.07 7.56
N GLU A 520 29.87 -11.68 8.67
CA GLU A 520 29.01 -12.43 9.60
C GLU A 520 28.80 -11.72 10.95
N PHE A 521 29.28 -10.49 11.09
CA PHE A 521 29.12 -9.73 12.34
C PHE A 521 27.63 -9.42 12.59
N PRO A 522 27.14 -9.54 13.84
CA PRO A 522 25.79 -9.13 14.17
C PRO A 522 25.63 -7.63 13.99
N LEU A 523 24.43 -7.22 13.56
CA LEU A 523 24.00 -5.83 13.43
C LEU A 523 23.12 -5.44 14.61
N ALA A 524 23.21 -4.18 15.03
CA ALA A 524 22.28 -3.55 15.94
C ALA A 524 21.94 -2.14 15.44
N VAL A 525 20.73 -1.68 15.72
CA VAL A 525 20.36 -0.29 15.48
C VAL A 525 21.18 0.60 16.42
N GLU A 526 21.81 1.63 15.86
CA GLU A 526 22.66 2.57 16.57
C GLU A 526 21.89 3.83 16.97
N TYR A 527 21.66 4.02 18.25
CA TYR A 527 21.07 5.24 18.78
C TYR A 527 22.14 6.10 19.47
N VAL A 528 22.41 7.27 18.94
CA VAL A 528 23.21 8.30 19.60
C VAL A 528 22.26 9.29 20.26
N VAL A 529 22.24 9.33 21.59
CA VAL A 529 21.18 9.98 22.37
C VAL A 529 21.71 11.04 23.33
N SER A 530 20.86 12.02 23.64
CA SER A 530 21.12 12.96 24.75
C SER A 530 20.89 12.28 26.11
N PRO A 531 21.52 12.78 27.17
CA PRO A 531 21.08 12.46 28.52
C PRO A 531 19.59 12.79 28.69
N GLY A 532 18.84 11.91 29.38
CA GLY A 532 17.39 12.08 29.55
C GLY A 532 16.53 11.50 28.41
N TYR A 533 17.12 10.92 27.35
CA TYR A 533 16.38 10.29 26.24
C TYR A 533 15.39 9.23 26.72
N PHE A 534 15.84 8.26 27.52
CA PHE A 534 15.00 7.18 28.04
C PHE A 534 13.84 7.71 28.91
N GLN A 535 14.05 8.77 29.67
CA GLN A 535 12.99 9.42 30.45
C GLN A 535 12.00 10.15 29.53
N THR A 536 12.50 10.85 28.50
CA THR A 536 11.64 11.57 27.54
C THR A 536 10.80 10.59 26.73
N MET A 537 11.36 9.48 26.30
CA MET A 537 10.65 8.41 25.59
C MET A 537 9.83 7.51 26.53
N ARG A 538 10.14 7.51 27.83
CA ARG A 538 9.60 6.58 28.84
C ARG A 538 9.91 5.13 28.53
N ILE A 539 11.13 4.87 28.05
CA ILE A 539 11.64 3.51 27.84
C ILE A 539 11.98 2.91 29.21
N PRO A 540 11.45 1.73 29.55
CA PRO A 540 11.71 1.13 30.87
C PRO A 540 13.16 0.68 31.03
N LEU A 541 13.79 1.02 32.17
CA LEU A 541 15.07 0.47 32.58
C LEU A 541 14.85 -0.93 33.16
N VAL A 542 15.50 -1.93 32.58
CA VAL A 542 15.40 -3.34 33.00
C VAL A 542 16.48 -3.66 34.07
N ALA A 543 17.70 -3.19 33.85
CA ALA A 543 18.81 -3.41 34.80
C ALA A 543 19.88 -2.31 34.68
N GLY A 544 20.62 -2.06 35.75
CA GLY A 544 21.70 -1.06 35.75
C GLY A 544 21.23 0.38 35.82
N ARG A 545 21.83 1.27 35.03
CA ARG A 545 21.49 2.69 34.92
C ARG A 545 21.50 3.19 33.49
N VAL A 546 20.80 4.27 33.21
CA VAL A 546 20.89 5.01 31.95
C VAL A 546 21.95 6.11 32.03
N PHE A 547 22.15 6.81 30.88
CA PHE A 547 23.10 7.94 30.81
C PHE A 547 22.64 9.13 31.67
N SER A 548 23.65 9.80 32.24
CA SER A 548 23.51 11.03 33.03
C SER A 548 24.40 12.16 32.47
N GLU A 549 24.15 13.38 32.89
CA GLU A 549 24.98 14.56 32.52
C GLU A 549 26.45 14.39 32.91
N SER A 550 26.76 13.47 33.86
CA SER A 550 28.13 13.18 34.30
C SER A 550 28.88 12.20 33.39
N ASP A 551 28.18 11.54 32.46
CA ASP A 551 28.75 10.61 31.50
C ASP A 551 29.23 11.37 30.23
N ALA A 552 30.02 12.39 30.40
CA ALA A 552 30.58 13.22 29.34
C ALA A 552 31.97 12.81 28.95
N GLU A 553 32.58 13.53 28.01
CA GLU A 553 33.88 13.35 27.41
C GLU A 553 35.02 13.12 28.44
N GLY A 554 35.99 12.30 28.10
CA GLY A 554 37.22 12.05 28.88
C GLY A 554 37.12 10.95 29.93
N LYS A 555 35.99 10.24 29.98
CA LYS A 555 35.80 9.05 30.83
C LYS A 555 35.72 7.77 30.00
N SER A 556 35.58 6.62 30.69
CA SER A 556 35.31 5.35 30.01
C SER A 556 34.09 5.47 29.11
N LEU A 557 34.16 4.87 27.93
CA LEU A 557 33.01 4.81 27.00
C LEU A 557 31.97 3.84 27.55
N TYR A 558 30.73 4.29 27.62
CA TYR A 558 29.60 3.51 28.11
C TYR A 558 28.60 3.25 26.99
N VAL A 559 27.96 2.10 27.07
CA VAL A 559 26.84 1.71 26.18
C VAL A 559 25.65 1.23 27.01
N VAL A 560 24.45 1.57 26.59
CA VAL A 560 23.19 0.98 27.05
C VAL A 560 22.69 0.09 25.93
N ILE A 561 22.17 -1.09 26.24
CA ILE A 561 21.70 -2.06 25.26
C ILE A 561 20.23 -2.42 25.54
N ASP A 562 19.54 -2.96 24.55
CA ASP A 562 18.20 -3.47 24.76
C ASP A 562 18.21 -4.89 25.36
N GLU A 563 17.06 -5.32 25.88
CA GLU A 563 16.89 -6.63 26.50
C GLU A 563 17.08 -7.80 25.52
N ASN A 564 16.82 -7.61 24.23
CA ASN A 564 17.01 -8.66 23.22
C ASN A 564 18.49 -8.96 22.98
N LEU A 565 19.31 -7.92 22.88
CA LEU A 565 20.77 -8.05 22.79
C LEU A 565 21.33 -8.66 24.05
N ALA A 566 20.91 -8.18 25.24
CA ALA A 566 21.35 -8.71 26.53
C ALA A 566 21.02 -10.21 26.68
N ARG A 567 19.82 -10.61 26.30
CA ARG A 567 19.38 -12.00 26.35
C ARG A 567 20.16 -12.90 25.39
N ARG A 568 20.37 -12.44 24.16
CA ARG A 568 20.97 -13.23 23.08
C ARG A 568 22.48 -13.45 23.27
N PHE A 569 23.22 -12.42 23.63
CA PHE A 569 24.69 -12.44 23.63
C PHE A 569 25.30 -12.58 25.03
N PHE A 570 24.56 -12.27 26.07
CA PHE A 570 25.05 -12.28 27.44
C PHE A 570 24.23 -13.15 28.40
N ALA A 571 23.29 -13.94 27.87
CA ALA A 571 22.35 -14.78 28.65
C ALA A 571 21.64 -13.99 29.79
N GLY A 572 21.41 -12.69 29.58
CA GLY A 572 20.80 -11.77 30.56
C GLY A 572 21.77 -11.13 31.57
N ASP A 573 23.02 -11.57 31.67
CA ASP A 573 24.05 -11.00 32.55
C ASP A 573 25.01 -10.12 31.74
N ALA A 574 24.54 -8.94 31.35
CA ALA A 574 25.27 -8.01 30.46
C ALA A 574 26.01 -6.88 31.23
N LEU A 575 25.56 -6.53 32.43
CA LEU A 575 26.13 -5.40 33.17
C LEU A 575 27.62 -5.55 33.47
N GLY A 576 28.38 -4.51 33.21
CA GLY A 576 29.83 -4.46 33.41
C GLY A 576 30.66 -5.13 32.31
N LYS A 577 30.04 -5.91 31.42
CA LYS A 577 30.71 -6.49 30.24
C LYS A 577 30.87 -5.45 29.15
N HIS A 578 31.58 -5.81 28.06
CA HIS A 578 31.99 -4.86 27.03
C HIS A 578 31.43 -5.25 25.66
N ILE A 579 31.16 -4.22 24.86
CA ILE A 579 30.91 -4.29 23.42
C ILE A 579 31.99 -3.49 22.70
N ARG A 580 32.41 -3.95 21.52
CA ARG A 580 33.32 -3.22 20.66
C ARG A 580 32.86 -3.26 19.22
N PHE A 581 33.21 -2.28 18.42
CA PHE A 581 33.10 -2.35 16.99
C PHE A 581 34.20 -3.21 16.37
N PRO A 582 33.95 -3.92 15.26
CA PRO A 582 35.00 -4.63 14.54
C PRO A 582 35.93 -3.64 13.81
N GLY A 583 37.19 -3.99 13.62
CA GLY A 583 38.22 -3.20 12.93
C GLY A 583 39.31 -2.62 13.85
N ASP A 584 40.47 -2.33 13.26
CA ASP A 584 41.65 -1.90 14.01
C ASP A 584 41.57 -0.43 14.44
N ASP A 585 40.87 0.41 13.71
CA ASP A 585 40.64 1.84 14.00
C ASP A 585 39.41 2.09 14.88
N SER A 586 38.83 1.03 15.45
CA SER A 586 37.62 1.12 16.27
C SER A 586 37.85 1.78 17.62
N PRO A 587 36.87 2.49 18.19
CA PRO A 587 36.98 3.02 19.55
C PRO A 587 37.28 1.91 20.58
N PRO A 588 37.83 2.28 21.74
CA PRO A 588 38.06 1.32 22.84
C PRO A 588 36.74 0.57 23.20
N PRO A 589 36.86 -0.66 23.76
CA PRO A 589 35.70 -1.38 24.22
C PRO A 589 34.81 -0.53 25.13
N MET A 590 33.51 -0.58 24.92
CA MET A 590 32.52 0.19 25.65
C MET A 590 31.85 -0.67 26.72
N GLN A 591 31.82 -0.19 27.96
CA GLN A 591 31.23 -0.92 29.08
C GLN A 591 29.70 -0.80 29.08
N ILE A 592 29.01 -1.92 29.20
CA ILE A 592 27.56 -1.97 29.34
C ILE A 592 27.19 -1.51 30.77
N ILE A 593 26.46 -0.37 30.87
CA ILE A 593 26.06 0.20 32.17
C ILE A 593 24.57 0.02 32.44
N GLY A 594 23.78 -0.31 31.42
CA GLY A 594 22.33 -0.48 31.54
C GLY A 594 21.73 -1.36 30.46
N VAL A 595 20.63 -1.97 30.83
CA VAL A 595 19.75 -2.73 29.90
C VAL A 595 18.38 -2.09 29.97
N VAL A 596 17.81 -1.77 28.79
CA VAL A 596 16.50 -1.12 28.66
C VAL A 596 15.54 -2.03 27.89
N GLY A 597 14.24 -1.72 27.97
CA GLY A 597 13.23 -2.40 27.17
C GLY A 597 13.50 -2.19 25.67
N HIS A 598 13.09 -3.19 24.88
CA HIS A 598 13.21 -3.12 23.43
C HIS A 598 12.23 -2.11 22.84
N VAL A 599 12.65 -1.36 21.82
CA VAL A 599 11.87 -0.36 21.08
C VAL A 599 11.61 -0.85 19.67
N THR A 600 10.35 -0.96 19.25
CA THR A 600 10.01 -1.28 17.87
C THR A 600 10.47 -0.14 16.94
N HIS A 601 11.39 -0.47 16.04
CA HIS A 601 12.11 0.55 15.25
C HIS A 601 11.58 0.68 13.83
N TYR A 602 11.45 -0.43 13.08
CA TYR A 602 11.15 -0.40 11.64
C TYR A 602 9.66 -0.37 11.32
N SER A 603 8.90 -1.31 11.86
CA SER A 603 7.50 -1.53 11.53
C SER A 603 6.75 -2.18 12.69
N LEU A 604 5.45 -1.90 12.76
CA LEU A 604 4.55 -2.50 13.76
C LEU A 604 4.03 -3.89 13.35
N ASP A 605 4.51 -4.45 12.23
CA ASP A 605 4.09 -5.77 11.72
C ASP A 605 4.78 -6.94 12.43
N GLY A 606 5.76 -6.68 13.29
CA GLY A 606 6.51 -7.68 14.05
C GLY A 606 7.68 -8.29 13.28
N GLU A 607 7.95 -7.85 12.05
CA GLU A 607 9.14 -8.23 11.30
C GLU A 607 10.25 -7.18 11.53
N GLU A 608 11.11 -7.42 12.51
CA GLU A 608 12.27 -6.59 12.73
C GLU A 608 13.47 -7.13 11.96
N VAL A 609 13.99 -6.31 11.05
CA VAL A 609 15.19 -6.63 10.27
C VAL A 609 16.40 -6.78 11.19
N THR A 610 16.52 -5.89 12.17
CA THR A 610 17.59 -5.87 13.16
C THR A 610 16.98 -5.79 14.57
N PRO A 611 16.89 -6.94 15.29
CA PRO A 611 16.16 -7.02 16.56
C PRO A 611 17.00 -6.58 17.78
N TYR A 612 18.17 -5.98 17.59
CA TYR A 612 19.10 -5.56 18.64
C TYR A 612 19.34 -4.07 18.59
N GLN A 613 19.52 -3.43 19.75
CA GLN A 613 19.70 -1.99 19.87
C GLN A 613 20.85 -1.64 20.80
N MET A 614 21.66 -0.67 20.38
CA MET A 614 22.74 -0.10 21.16
C MET A 614 22.54 1.41 21.26
N TYR A 615 22.71 1.96 22.45
CA TYR A 615 22.56 3.38 22.73
C TYR A 615 23.87 3.96 23.19
N PHE A 616 24.26 5.12 22.63
CA PHE A 616 25.48 5.83 22.95
C PHE A 616 25.13 7.25 23.39
N ALA A 617 25.82 7.74 24.44
CA ALA A 617 25.64 9.12 24.84
C ALA A 617 26.37 10.06 23.87
N TYR A 618 25.65 10.98 23.21
CA TYR A 618 26.28 11.91 22.27
C TYR A 618 27.45 12.70 22.85
N PRO A 619 27.42 13.18 24.12
CA PRO A 619 28.57 13.85 24.73
C PRO A 619 29.83 12.98 24.90
N GLN A 620 29.74 11.64 24.76
CA GLN A 620 30.88 10.73 24.81
C GLN A 620 31.52 10.44 23.46
N ILE A 621 30.84 10.79 22.35
CA ILE A 621 31.33 10.55 21.00
C ILE A 621 32.61 11.36 20.79
N PRO A 622 33.74 10.72 20.36
CA PRO A 622 34.98 11.42 20.08
C PRO A 622 34.79 12.51 19.01
N GLU A 623 35.51 13.63 19.17
CA GLU A 623 35.36 14.81 18.32
C GLU A 623 35.36 14.54 16.81
N PRO A 624 36.23 13.67 16.24
CA PRO A 624 36.21 13.37 14.81
C PRO A 624 34.88 12.77 14.29
N PHE A 625 34.08 12.15 15.16
CA PHE A 625 32.84 11.47 14.83
C PHE A 625 31.58 12.30 15.20
N LEU A 626 31.75 13.39 15.98
CA LEU A 626 30.61 14.20 16.46
C LEU A 626 29.73 14.73 15.34
N TYR A 627 30.32 15.20 14.24
CA TYR A 627 29.54 15.68 13.11
C TYR A 627 28.77 14.53 12.46
N ARG A 628 29.39 13.37 12.22
CA ARG A 628 28.72 12.20 11.64
C ARG A 628 27.53 11.77 12.47
N ALA A 629 27.72 11.64 13.77
CA ALA A 629 26.69 11.23 14.72
C ALA A 629 25.58 12.29 14.90
N GLY A 630 25.91 13.59 14.72
CA GLY A 630 24.99 14.71 14.96
C GLY A 630 24.61 15.52 13.72
N SER A 631 24.97 15.07 12.51
CA SER A 631 24.64 15.80 11.27
C SER A 631 23.14 15.92 11.02
N MET A 632 22.39 14.94 11.48
CA MET A 632 20.93 14.92 11.44
C MET A 632 20.45 14.32 12.77
N MET A 633 19.63 15.05 13.51
CA MET A 633 19.03 14.55 14.74
C MET A 633 17.55 14.84 14.83
N GLY A 634 16.82 13.90 15.38
CA GLY A 634 15.45 14.05 15.84
C GLY A 634 15.42 14.71 17.21
N LEU A 635 14.76 15.85 17.33
CA LEU A 635 14.42 16.46 18.61
C LEU A 635 13.08 15.92 19.09
N LEU A 636 13.06 15.41 20.29
CA LEU A 636 11.90 14.87 20.99
C LEU A 636 11.47 15.80 22.12
N VAL A 637 10.22 16.22 22.12
CA VAL A 637 9.68 17.15 23.14
C VAL A 637 8.43 16.57 23.73
N ARG A 638 8.51 16.15 25.00
CA ARG A 638 7.33 15.71 25.77
C ARG A 638 6.62 16.92 26.36
N THR A 639 5.31 16.99 26.13
CA THR A 639 4.47 18.11 26.59
C THR A 639 3.32 17.63 27.46
N SER A 640 2.76 18.56 28.27
CA SER A 640 1.50 18.34 28.97
C SER A 640 0.27 18.64 28.11
N GLY A 641 0.44 19.38 26.99
CA GLY A 641 -0.62 19.79 26.07
C GLY A 641 -0.58 19.03 24.73
N ASP A 642 -1.14 19.66 23.69
CA ASP A 642 -1.09 19.17 22.31
C ASP A 642 0.34 19.31 21.73
N PRO A 643 0.98 18.21 21.30
CA PRO A 643 2.32 18.26 20.71
C PRO A 643 2.40 19.17 19.48
N ASN A 644 1.41 19.11 18.60
CA ASN A 644 1.41 19.87 17.35
C ASN A 644 1.29 21.38 17.58
N ALA A 645 0.58 21.80 18.62
CA ALA A 645 0.47 23.22 18.99
C ALA A 645 1.82 23.79 19.49
N LEU A 646 2.74 22.95 19.99
CA LEU A 646 4.05 23.37 20.49
C LEU A 646 5.08 23.57 19.36
N ALA A 647 4.87 22.97 18.20
CA ALA A 647 5.81 22.94 17.09
C ALA A 647 6.31 24.35 16.64
N PRO A 648 5.47 25.39 16.51
CA PRO A 648 5.94 26.72 16.14
C PRO A 648 6.90 27.34 17.19
N ALA A 649 6.63 27.11 18.47
CA ALA A 649 7.46 27.64 19.55
C ALA A 649 8.84 26.95 19.58
N VAL A 650 8.90 25.65 19.36
CA VAL A 650 10.17 24.92 19.27
C VAL A 650 10.93 25.32 18.01
N ARG A 651 10.26 25.46 16.85
CA ARG A 651 10.88 25.96 15.61
C ARG A 651 11.51 27.33 15.82
N ALA A 652 10.86 28.23 16.53
CA ALA A 652 11.41 29.54 16.87
C ALA A 652 12.71 29.44 17.71
N GLN A 653 12.85 28.42 18.57
CA GLN A 653 14.11 28.21 19.32
C GLN A 653 15.24 27.75 18.39
N VAL A 654 14.98 26.92 17.41
CA VAL A 654 15.96 26.51 16.39
C VAL A 654 16.41 27.73 15.57
N GLN A 655 15.45 28.48 15.03
CA GLN A 655 15.72 29.68 14.23
C GLN A 655 16.42 30.80 15.03
N GLY A 656 16.17 30.86 16.33
CA GLY A 656 16.87 31.78 17.25
C GLY A 656 18.30 31.36 17.54
N LEU A 657 18.73 30.13 17.25
CA LEU A 657 20.10 29.66 17.29
C LEU A 657 20.80 29.84 15.93
N ASP A 658 20.13 29.41 14.87
CA ASP A 658 20.60 29.59 13.50
C ASP A 658 19.38 29.74 12.55
N PRO A 659 19.16 30.96 12.00
CA PRO A 659 18.03 31.23 11.12
C PRO A 659 18.10 30.49 9.77
N ASN A 660 19.24 29.88 9.42
CA ASN A 660 19.42 29.12 8.17
C ASN A 660 19.10 27.63 8.29
N LEU A 661 18.70 27.16 9.48
CA LEU A 661 18.36 25.74 9.67
C LEU A 661 16.87 25.49 9.46
N PRO A 662 16.51 24.65 8.50
CA PRO A 662 15.13 24.18 8.35
C PRO A 662 14.80 23.15 9.43
N VAL A 663 13.59 23.22 9.95
CA VAL A 663 12.98 22.21 10.81
C VAL A 663 11.91 21.47 10.01
N TYR A 664 12.04 20.18 9.90
CA TYR A 664 11.20 19.36 9.03
C TYR A 664 10.74 18.06 9.72
N SER A 665 9.86 17.30 9.06
CA SER A 665 9.26 16.07 9.62
C SER A 665 8.66 16.30 11.02
N VAL A 666 7.96 17.44 11.19
CA VAL A 666 7.37 17.88 12.46
C VAL A 666 6.02 17.21 12.62
N GLN A 667 5.94 16.29 13.59
CA GLN A 667 4.70 15.55 13.87
C GLN A 667 4.76 14.89 15.25
N SER A 668 3.61 14.49 15.79
CA SER A 668 3.59 13.67 17.00
C SER A 668 4.13 12.27 16.74
N MET A 669 4.65 11.60 17.77
CA MET A 669 5.07 10.19 17.62
C MET A 669 3.87 9.27 17.36
N GLU A 670 2.67 9.62 17.80
CA GLU A 670 1.43 8.92 17.46
C GLU A 670 1.13 9.00 15.95
N ASP A 671 1.25 10.21 15.34
CA ASP A 671 1.06 10.41 13.90
C ASP A 671 2.10 9.63 13.11
N ARG A 672 3.36 9.62 13.56
CA ARG A 672 4.47 8.86 12.92
C ARG A 672 4.19 7.36 12.92
N MET A 673 3.74 6.80 14.04
CA MET A 673 3.31 5.41 14.13
C MET A 673 2.12 5.12 13.20
N ALA A 674 1.11 6.02 13.17
CA ALA A 674 -0.04 5.87 12.29
C ALA A 674 0.33 5.93 10.80
N GLU A 675 1.35 6.73 10.45
CA GLU A 675 1.88 6.84 9.08
C GLU A 675 2.61 5.55 8.66
N SER A 676 3.34 4.88 9.58
CA SER A 676 4.05 3.63 9.28
C SER A 676 3.11 2.48 8.84
N ILE A 677 1.87 2.46 9.33
CA ILE A 677 0.84 1.46 8.99
C ILE A 677 -0.22 1.98 8.01
N ALA A 678 -0.02 3.16 7.43
CA ALA A 678 -0.98 3.76 6.49
C ALA A 678 -1.28 2.89 5.25
N PRO A 679 -0.31 2.17 4.64
CA PRO A 679 -0.57 1.27 3.52
C PRO A 679 -1.53 0.13 3.88
N GLN A 680 -1.32 -0.49 5.04
CA GLN A 680 -2.15 -1.57 5.56
C GLN A 680 -3.56 -1.07 5.88
N ARG A 681 -3.67 0.12 6.50
CA ARG A 681 -4.95 0.80 6.75
C ARG A 681 -5.75 1.04 5.47
N PHE A 682 -5.11 1.52 4.40
CA PHE A 682 -5.76 1.79 3.13
C PHE A 682 -6.32 0.49 2.50
N SER A 683 -5.51 -0.56 2.40
CA SER A 683 -5.92 -1.86 1.86
C SER A 683 -7.07 -2.48 2.66
N THR A 684 -6.97 -2.42 3.99
CA THR A 684 -7.99 -2.94 4.92
C THR A 684 -9.33 -2.21 4.75
N LEU A 685 -9.32 -0.87 4.70
CA LEU A 685 -10.53 -0.07 4.49
C LEU A 685 -11.20 -0.35 3.14
N LEU A 686 -10.42 -0.53 2.08
CA LEU A 686 -10.97 -0.87 0.76
C LEU A 686 -11.62 -2.25 0.77
N ILE A 687 -10.95 -3.27 1.28
CA ILE A 687 -11.50 -4.64 1.32
C ILE A 687 -12.71 -4.71 2.24
N ALA A 688 -12.70 -4.02 3.39
CA ALA A 688 -13.85 -3.91 4.28
C ALA A 688 -15.05 -3.23 3.61
N SER A 689 -14.81 -2.18 2.82
CA SER A 689 -15.84 -1.51 2.03
C SER A 689 -16.45 -2.42 0.97
N PHE A 690 -15.62 -3.22 0.28
CA PHE A 690 -16.10 -4.20 -0.70
C PHE A 690 -16.85 -5.34 -0.04
N ALA A 691 -16.42 -5.80 1.13
CA ALA A 691 -17.12 -6.82 1.91
C ALA A 691 -18.49 -6.33 2.41
N ALA A 692 -18.57 -5.08 2.89
CA ALA A 692 -19.83 -4.44 3.27
C ALA A 692 -20.78 -4.32 2.08
N LEU A 693 -20.27 -3.89 0.91
CA LEU A 693 -21.04 -3.81 -0.32
C LEU A 693 -21.54 -5.20 -0.77
N ALA A 694 -20.68 -6.22 -0.71
CA ALA A 694 -21.04 -7.60 -1.02
C ALA A 694 -22.14 -8.13 -0.10
N LEU A 695 -22.06 -7.83 1.21
CA LEU A 695 -23.06 -8.19 2.20
C LEU A 695 -24.42 -7.54 1.90
N LEU A 696 -24.42 -6.27 1.57
CA LEU A 696 -25.64 -5.53 1.17
C LEU A 696 -26.24 -6.10 -0.11
N LEU A 697 -25.41 -6.42 -1.10
CA LEU A 697 -25.85 -7.03 -2.35
C LEU A 697 -26.44 -8.43 -2.10
N ALA A 698 -25.79 -9.27 -1.29
CA ALA A 698 -26.28 -10.60 -0.96
C ALA A 698 -27.61 -10.54 -0.17
N ALA A 699 -27.75 -9.62 0.76
CA ALA A 699 -29.01 -9.37 1.47
C ALA A 699 -30.13 -8.97 0.51
N ALA A 700 -29.85 -8.03 -0.41
CA ALA A 700 -30.80 -7.56 -1.41
C ALA A 700 -31.19 -8.66 -2.42
N GLY A 701 -30.23 -9.48 -2.85
CA GLY A 701 -30.45 -10.64 -3.72
C GLY A 701 -31.36 -11.68 -3.08
N LEU A 702 -31.04 -12.07 -1.86
CA LEU A 702 -31.86 -13.03 -1.10
C LEU A 702 -33.28 -12.50 -0.86
N PHE A 703 -33.39 -11.22 -0.41
CA PHE A 703 -34.68 -10.57 -0.23
C PHE A 703 -35.52 -10.59 -1.53
N GLY A 704 -34.92 -10.23 -2.67
CA GLY A 704 -35.58 -10.22 -3.95
C GLY A 704 -36.09 -11.62 -4.39
N VAL A 705 -35.24 -12.63 -4.18
CA VAL A 705 -35.55 -14.02 -4.50
C VAL A 705 -36.66 -14.57 -3.63
N ILE A 706 -36.60 -14.35 -2.33
CA ILE A 706 -37.61 -14.86 -1.38
C ILE A 706 -38.94 -14.10 -1.57
N SER A 707 -38.90 -12.78 -1.75
CA SER A 707 -40.11 -11.99 -2.05
C SER A 707 -40.84 -12.49 -3.28
N TYR A 708 -40.11 -12.81 -4.35
CA TYR A 708 -40.69 -13.37 -5.56
C TYR A 708 -41.22 -14.79 -5.33
N SER A 709 -40.51 -15.67 -4.61
CA SER A 709 -40.95 -17.02 -4.29
C SER A 709 -42.25 -17.00 -3.50
N VAL A 710 -42.36 -16.09 -2.55
CA VAL A 710 -43.55 -15.88 -1.75
C VAL A 710 -44.73 -15.41 -2.63
N SER A 711 -44.54 -14.42 -3.52
CA SER A 711 -45.60 -13.92 -4.40
C SER A 711 -46.12 -14.98 -5.36
N GLN A 712 -45.29 -15.92 -5.81
CA GLN A 712 -45.75 -17.05 -6.65
C GLN A 712 -46.56 -18.10 -5.86
N ARG A 713 -46.32 -18.22 -4.56
CA ARG A 713 -47.00 -19.18 -3.71
C ARG A 713 -48.09 -18.56 -2.84
N THR A 714 -48.49 -17.31 -3.14
CA THR A 714 -49.49 -16.58 -2.31
C THR A 714 -50.82 -17.35 -2.23
N GLN A 715 -51.29 -17.96 -3.31
CA GLN A 715 -52.49 -18.79 -3.32
C GLN A 715 -52.30 -20.09 -2.48
N GLU A 716 -51.16 -20.79 -2.61
CA GLU A 716 -50.84 -21.95 -1.80
C GLU A 716 -50.80 -21.64 -0.30
N ILE A 717 -50.13 -20.50 0.03
CA ILE A 717 -50.06 -19.99 1.41
C ILE A 717 -51.44 -19.60 1.91
N GLY A 718 -52.25 -18.94 1.09
CA GLY A 718 -53.63 -18.59 1.44
C GLY A 718 -54.49 -19.81 1.73
N ILE A 719 -54.41 -20.87 0.89
CA ILE A 719 -55.13 -22.12 1.11
C ILE A 719 -54.67 -22.79 2.40
N ARG A 720 -53.39 -22.84 2.69
CA ARG A 720 -52.87 -23.40 3.95
C ARG A 720 -53.36 -22.64 5.17
N MET A 721 -53.41 -21.29 5.09
CA MET A 721 -53.90 -20.42 6.16
C MET A 721 -55.40 -20.61 6.40
N THR A 722 -56.21 -20.79 5.33
CA THR A 722 -57.66 -21.11 5.47
C THR A 722 -57.91 -22.51 6.04
N LEU A 723 -56.99 -23.46 5.85
CA LEU A 723 -57.02 -24.80 6.43
C LEU A 723 -56.44 -24.85 7.85
N GLY A 724 -56.13 -23.71 8.49
CA GLY A 724 -55.72 -23.62 9.90
C GLY A 724 -54.19 -23.67 10.13
N ALA A 725 -53.37 -23.46 9.09
CA ALA A 725 -51.93 -23.39 9.31
C ALA A 725 -51.51 -22.12 10.10
N GLU A 726 -50.78 -22.33 11.19
CA GLU A 726 -50.24 -21.22 11.99
C GLU A 726 -49.25 -20.32 11.19
N GLN A 727 -49.26 -19.03 11.46
CA GLN A 727 -48.34 -18.06 10.87
C GLN A 727 -46.85 -18.47 11.07
N ARG A 728 -46.53 -19.05 12.23
CA ARG A 728 -45.20 -19.56 12.56
C ARG A 728 -44.75 -20.69 11.61
N SER A 729 -45.67 -21.54 11.18
CA SER A 729 -45.38 -22.66 10.24
C SER A 729 -44.99 -22.12 8.86
N VAL A 730 -45.69 -21.11 8.36
CA VAL A 730 -45.39 -20.45 7.09
C VAL A 730 -44.05 -19.68 7.18
N LEU A 731 -43.78 -18.95 8.28
CA LEU A 731 -42.55 -18.27 8.54
C LEU A 731 -41.37 -19.28 8.53
N ARG A 732 -41.48 -20.39 9.25
CA ARG A 732 -40.46 -21.43 9.32
C ARG A 732 -40.18 -22.05 7.96
N LEU A 733 -41.17 -22.23 7.14
CA LEU A 733 -41.01 -22.80 5.77
C LEU A 733 -40.24 -21.84 4.86
N VAL A 734 -40.61 -20.57 4.86
CA VAL A 734 -39.99 -19.55 3.96
C VAL A 734 -38.57 -19.23 4.43
N VAL A 735 -38.37 -18.97 5.72
CA VAL A 735 -37.04 -18.68 6.30
C VAL A 735 -36.12 -19.90 6.16
N GLY A 736 -36.66 -21.11 6.42
CA GLY A 736 -35.90 -22.36 6.29
C GLY A 736 -35.41 -22.65 4.86
N GLU A 737 -36.20 -22.29 3.82
CA GLU A 737 -35.76 -22.44 2.42
C GLU A 737 -34.61 -21.49 2.08
N GLY A 738 -34.68 -20.23 2.50
CA GLY A 738 -33.59 -19.23 2.32
C GLY A 738 -32.34 -19.60 3.12
N LEU A 739 -32.50 -20.06 4.36
CA LEU A 739 -31.41 -20.44 5.24
C LEU A 739 -30.64 -21.65 4.70
N LYS A 740 -31.31 -22.65 4.15
CA LYS A 740 -30.65 -23.81 3.51
C LYS A 740 -29.74 -23.38 2.36
N LEU A 741 -30.16 -22.41 1.54
CA LEU A 741 -29.33 -21.90 0.45
C LEU A 741 -28.15 -21.07 0.95
N ALA A 742 -28.37 -20.26 1.99
CA ALA A 742 -27.30 -19.51 2.62
C ALA A 742 -26.25 -20.45 3.25
N LEU A 743 -26.69 -21.49 3.99
CA LEU A 743 -25.79 -22.50 4.60
C LEU A 743 -25.01 -23.28 3.53
N ALA A 744 -25.65 -23.67 2.44
CA ALA A 744 -24.95 -24.33 1.32
C ALA A 744 -23.89 -23.40 0.69
N GLY A 745 -24.22 -22.10 0.51
CA GLY A 745 -23.28 -21.09 0.02
C GLY A 745 -22.14 -20.86 1.00
N MET A 746 -22.43 -20.81 2.30
CA MET A 746 -21.39 -20.67 3.34
C MET A 746 -20.46 -21.88 3.37
N GLY A 747 -20.94 -23.09 3.20
CA GLY A 747 -20.10 -24.30 3.11
C GLY A 747 -19.11 -24.23 1.94
N VAL A 748 -19.58 -23.82 0.75
CA VAL A 748 -18.70 -23.60 -0.42
C VAL A 748 -17.76 -22.42 -0.19
N GLY A 749 -18.27 -21.32 0.40
CA GLY A 749 -17.51 -20.13 0.73
C GLY A 749 -16.39 -20.38 1.73
N LEU A 750 -16.63 -21.26 2.73
CA LEU A 750 -15.63 -21.65 3.71
C LEU A 750 -14.43 -22.35 3.04
N ALA A 751 -14.70 -23.30 2.14
CA ALA A 751 -13.65 -23.96 1.38
C ALA A 751 -12.88 -22.98 0.47
N ALA A 752 -13.59 -22.04 -0.18
CA ALA A 752 -12.98 -21.00 -1.00
C ALA A 752 -12.15 -20.03 -0.16
N SER A 753 -12.63 -19.65 1.04
CA SER A 753 -11.89 -18.77 1.96
C SER A 753 -10.59 -19.40 2.42
N LEU A 754 -10.60 -20.68 2.81
CA LEU A 754 -9.38 -21.41 3.21
C LEU A 754 -8.33 -21.48 2.11
N ALA A 755 -8.72 -21.48 0.83
CA ALA A 755 -7.80 -21.39 -0.30
C ALA A 755 -7.30 -19.95 -0.50
N LEU A 756 -8.18 -18.95 -0.40
CA LEU A 756 -7.89 -17.56 -0.67
C LEU A 756 -7.02 -16.92 0.42
N THR A 757 -7.23 -17.27 1.69
CA THR A 757 -6.46 -16.73 2.83
C THR A 757 -4.97 -17.08 2.77
N ARG A 758 -4.59 -18.14 2.04
CA ARG A 758 -3.18 -18.47 1.78
C ARG A 758 -2.48 -17.38 0.95
N PHE A 759 -3.19 -16.73 0.04
CA PHE A 759 -2.67 -15.59 -0.74
C PHE A 759 -2.60 -14.30 0.08
N LEU A 760 -3.38 -14.21 1.14
CA LEU A 760 -3.37 -13.06 2.06
C LEU A 760 -2.35 -13.26 3.20
N ALA A 761 -1.75 -14.45 3.35
CA ALA A 761 -0.87 -14.77 4.48
C ALA A 761 0.29 -13.78 4.63
N SER A 762 0.85 -13.28 3.51
CA SER A 762 1.91 -12.25 3.50
C SER A 762 1.45 -10.84 3.89
N GLN A 763 0.16 -10.62 4.07
CA GLN A 763 -0.42 -9.34 4.48
C GLN A 763 -1.08 -9.41 5.87
N LEU A 764 -1.03 -10.58 6.52
CA LEU A 764 -1.58 -10.81 7.85
C LEU A 764 -0.46 -10.83 8.88
N HIS A 765 -0.53 -9.96 9.87
CA HIS A 765 0.44 -9.82 10.94
C HIS A 765 -0.23 -10.09 12.29
N GLY A 766 0.34 -10.97 13.08
CA GLY A 766 -0.19 -11.35 14.39
C GLY A 766 -1.46 -12.19 14.38
N VAL A 767 -2.01 -12.55 13.20
CA VAL A 767 -3.26 -13.32 13.04
C VAL A 767 -3.04 -14.49 12.08
N GLY A 768 -3.49 -15.66 12.47
CA GLY A 768 -3.40 -16.84 11.61
C GLY A 768 -4.38 -16.77 10.43
N PRO A 769 -3.97 -17.19 9.19
CA PRO A 769 -4.84 -17.14 8.01
C PRO A 769 -6.08 -18.03 8.13
N THR A 770 -6.17 -18.88 9.15
CA THR A 770 -7.28 -19.80 9.43
C THR A 770 -7.86 -19.62 10.82
N ASP A 771 -7.87 -18.38 11.35
CA ASP A 771 -8.40 -18.10 12.69
C ASP A 771 -9.86 -18.55 12.83
N PRO A 772 -10.16 -19.52 13.71
CA PRO A 772 -11.51 -20.09 13.83
C PRO A 772 -12.55 -19.09 14.36
N ALA A 773 -12.12 -18.10 15.17
CA ALA A 773 -13.03 -17.11 15.76
C ALA A 773 -13.57 -16.17 14.68
N THR A 774 -12.68 -15.68 13.81
CA THR A 774 -13.04 -14.84 12.66
C THR A 774 -13.97 -15.58 11.70
N PHE A 775 -13.66 -16.82 11.34
CA PHE A 775 -14.52 -17.64 10.47
C PHE A 775 -15.91 -17.87 11.07
N ALA A 776 -16.00 -18.20 12.37
CA ALA A 776 -17.26 -18.41 13.06
C ALA A 776 -18.05 -17.08 13.18
N GLY A 777 -17.41 -15.97 13.53
CA GLY A 777 -18.03 -14.66 13.64
C GLY A 777 -18.64 -14.21 12.33
N VAL A 778 -17.91 -14.33 11.23
CA VAL A 778 -18.40 -13.99 9.87
C VAL A 778 -19.56 -14.90 9.44
N ALA A 779 -19.48 -16.22 9.71
CA ALA A 779 -20.56 -17.15 9.40
C ALA A 779 -21.84 -16.82 10.19
N LEU A 780 -21.72 -16.44 11.47
CA LEU A 780 -22.83 -15.99 12.29
C LEU A 780 -23.43 -14.69 11.77
N LEU A 781 -22.62 -13.70 11.44
CA LEU A 781 -23.06 -12.44 10.84
C LEU A 781 -23.86 -12.68 9.55
N LEU A 782 -23.31 -13.47 8.63
CA LEU A 782 -23.96 -13.77 7.35
C LEU A 782 -25.25 -14.55 7.55
N THR A 783 -25.29 -15.48 8.52
CA THR A 783 -26.51 -16.19 8.91
C THR A 783 -27.58 -15.25 9.44
N ALA A 784 -27.22 -14.33 10.32
CA ALA A 784 -28.14 -13.32 10.88
C ALA A 784 -28.73 -12.44 9.77
N VAL A 785 -27.89 -11.95 8.85
CA VAL A 785 -28.33 -11.16 7.69
C VAL A 785 -29.26 -11.96 6.77
N ALA A 786 -28.94 -13.24 6.51
CA ALA A 786 -29.79 -14.13 5.72
C ALA A 786 -31.18 -14.34 6.36
N VAL A 787 -31.20 -14.55 7.67
CA VAL A 787 -32.47 -14.69 8.42
C VAL A 787 -33.29 -13.39 8.32
N LEU A 788 -32.67 -12.23 8.53
CA LEU A 788 -33.35 -10.93 8.45
C LEU A 788 -33.90 -10.67 7.03
N ALA A 789 -33.09 -10.96 6.00
CA ALA A 789 -33.49 -10.79 4.59
C ALA A 789 -34.70 -11.71 4.23
N CYS A 790 -34.79 -12.90 4.81
CA CYS A 790 -35.92 -13.81 4.59
C CYS A 790 -37.14 -13.47 5.43
N TRP A 791 -36.95 -12.93 6.64
CA TRP A 791 -38.03 -12.65 7.60
C TRP A 791 -39.00 -11.58 7.11
N LEU A 792 -38.49 -10.49 6.51
CA LEU A 792 -39.29 -9.39 6.00
C LEU A 792 -40.32 -9.83 4.96
N PRO A 793 -39.95 -10.56 3.86
CA PRO A 793 -40.94 -11.09 2.90
C PRO A 793 -41.88 -12.14 3.52
N ALA A 794 -41.35 -13.00 4.37
CA ALA A 794 -42.18 -14.01 5.04
C ALA A 794 -43.26 -13.40 5.94
N ARG A 795 -42.92 -12.35 6.71
CA ARG A 795 -43.88 -11.60 7.53
C ARG A 795 -44.95 -10.90 6.69
N ARG A 796 -44.59 -10.38 5.49
CA ARG A 796 -45.59 -9.83 4.55
C ARG A 796 -46.56 -10.90 4.04
N ALA A 797 -46.04 -12.10 3.76
CA ALA A 797 -46.87 -13.24 3.30
C ALA A 797 -47.91 -13.69 4.33
N THR A 798 -47.58 -13.65 5.63
CA THR A 798 -48.51 -14.05 6.72
C THR A 798 -49.58 -13.02 7.03
N ARG A 799 -49.53 -11.80 6.45
CA ARG A 799 -50.49 -10.71 6.63
C ARG A 799 -51.46 -10.56 5.44
N VAL A 800 -51.34 -11.39 4.42
CA VAL A 800 -52.23 -11.36 3.27
C VAL A 800 -53.58 -11.93 3.70
N ASP A 801 -54.66 -11.17 3.43
CA ASP A 801 -56.01 -11.62 3.70
C ASP A 801 -56.33 -12.89 2.85
N PRO A 802 -56.69 -14.03 3.48
CA PRO A 802 -56.99 -15.26 2.81
C PRO A 802 -58.08 -15.14 1.73
N LEU A 803 -59.09 -14.24 1.94
CA LEU A 803 -60.15 -13.99 0.98
C LEU A 803 -59.68 -13.28 -0.28
N VAL A 804 -58.70 -12.38 -0.15
CA VAL A 804 -58.05 -11.70 -1.28
C VAL A 804 -57.19 -12.68 -2.07
N ALA A 805 -56.47 -13.59 -1.39
CA ALA A 805 -55.62 -14.59 -2.01
C ALA A 805 -56.38 -15.62 -2.87
N LEU A 806 -57.67 -15.88 -2.56
CA LEU A 806 -58.53 -16.77 -3.34
C LEU A 806 -59.22 -16.09 -4.52
N ARG A 807 -59.32 -14.74 -4.56
CA ARG A 807 -59.93 -13.94 -5.62
C ARG A 807 -58.96 -13.56 -6.79
N TYR A 808 -57.68 -13.83 -6.64
CA TYR A 808 -56.73 -13.59 -7.74
C TYR A 808 -56.77 -14.76 -8.76
N GLU A 809 -57.69 -14.67 -9.72
CA GLU A 809 -57.63 -15.42 -10.96
C GLU A 809 -56.71 -14.77 -12.00
#